data_9956871555203c4fffa6896ba215dbc1
#
_entry.id   9956871555203c4fffa6896ba215dbc1
#
_cell.length_a   1.000
_cell.length_b   1.000
_cell.length_c   1.000
_cell.angle_alpha   90.00
_cell.angle_beta   90.00
_cell.angle_gamma   90.00
#
_symmetry.space_group_name_H-M   'P 1'
#
loop_
_entity.id
_entity.type
_entity.pdbx_description
1 polymer ?
#
loop_
_entity_poly.entity_id
_entity_poly.type
_entity_poly.pdbx_seq_one_letter_code
_entity_poly.pdbx_strand_id
1 'polypeptide(L)'
;MIDKQFEKEEFKKSVKENVKFLYRKTLEEATQEQIFQAVSYTVKDVIIDNWLKSQKAYEKQDPKIVYYMSMEFLMGRALGNNLINLGAYGEVKEALEELGLDINCIEDQEPDPALGNGGLGRLAACFLDSLATLNYCAYGCGIRYRYGMFKQEIRDGYQVEAPDNWLKNGYPFELRRPEYAKEVHFGGYVRVEWDPVKNENKFIHEGYQAVKAVPYDMPITGYNNDVVNTLRIWDAEPIVDFNLDSFDKGDYHNAVEQENLARTIVEVLYPNDNHMAGKELRLKQQYFFVSASLQAAIAKYKKTHDDITKLHEKVVFQMNDTHPTVAVAELMRILIDEEGLGWDQAWDITTKCCAYTNHTIMSEALEKWPIELFSRLLPRVYQIIEEINRRFILEIQQKYPGNFEKIKKMAIIYDGQVKMAHLAIVAGYSVNGVARLHTEILKNQELKDFYEMMPEKFNNKTNGITQRRFLAHGNPLLADWVTDKIGPDWITDLSQLSKLKVYADDEKALQEFMTIKFKNKERLAKYILEHNGVEVDPHSIFDIQVKRLHEYKRQLLNILHVIYLYNQIKAHPEMDFYPRTFIFGAKASAAYARAKKIIKLINCVADVVNNDASINGKLKVVFIENYRVSNAEIIFAAADVSEQISTASKEASGTGNMKFMLNGAPTLGTMDGANVEIVQEVGEENAFIFGMSSDQIINYENNGGYDPDFIYNTDPEIRQVLMQLINGTFSSDTEMFRDIYNSLLDKRNMPRPDQYFILGDFRSYAEAQKRVEATYKDEKRWAKMALLNTACSGKFTSDRTIQEYVDDIWHLDKVIVKKN
;
A
#
# COMPACT_ATOMS: atom_id res chain seq x y z
N MET A 1 -27.52 -19.83 12.85
CA MET A 1 -27.13 -20.09 14.25
C MET A 1 -25.78 -19.50 14.43
N ILE A 2 -25.68 -18.40 15.14
CA ILE A 2 -24.41 -17.71 15.44
C ILE A 2 -23.70 -18.63 16.42
N ASP A 3 -22.50 -19.08 16.03
CA ASP A 3 -21.65 -19.90 16.88
C ASP A 3 -21.25 -19.07 18.10
N LYS A 4 -21.49 -19.61 19.29
CA LYS A 4 -21.32 -18.96 20.61
C LYS A 4 -19.85 -18.80 21.01
N GLN A 5 -19.04 -18.11 20.18
CA GLN A 5 -17.64 -17.81 20.55
C GLN A 5 -17.53 -16.69 21.58
N PHE A 6 -18.56 -15.84 21.69
CA PHE A 6 -18.65 -14.75 22.67
C PHE A 6 -19.94 -14.86 23.47
N GLU A 7 -19.89 -15.44 24.64
CA GLU A 7 -20.95 -15.26 25.62
C GLU A 7 -20.78 -13.88 26.27
N LYS A 8 -21.80 -13.03 26.16
CA LYS A 8 -21.76 -11.64 26.61
C LYS A 8 -21.28 -11.48 28.06
N GLU A 9 -21.79 -12.31 28.96
CA GLU A 9 -21.43 -12.27 30.40
C GLU A 9 -19.98 -12.69 30.62
N GLU A 10 -19.53 -13.73 29.94
CA GLU A 10 -18.15 -14.19 30.03
C GLU A 10 -17.18 -13.14 29.43
N PHE A 11 -17.55 -12.53 28.32
CA PHE A 11 -16.79 -11.43 27.72
C PHE A 11 -16.63 -10.25 28.69
N LYS A 12 -17.72 -9.77 29.29
CA LYS A 12 -17.69 -8.68 30.27
C LYS A 12 -16.82 -9.02 31.48
N LYS A 13 -16.91 -10.25 31.97
CA LYS A 13 -16.07 -10.76 33.08
C LYS A 13 -14.60 -10.75 32.67
N SER A 14 -14.26 -11.27 31.50
CA SER A 14 -12.89 -11.35 31.01
C SER A 14 -12.27 -9.96 30.81
N VAL A 15 -13.02 -8.98 30.31
CA VAL A 15 -12.56 -7.59 30.21
C VAL A 15 -12.18 -7.02 31.56
N LYS A 16 -13.05 -7.20 32.60
CA LYS A 16 -12.76 -6.75 33.97
C LYS A 16 -11.55 -7.45 34.58
N GLU A 17 -11.43 -8.76 34.35
CA GLU A 17 -10.26 -9.53 34.79
C GLU A 17 -8.96 -9.08 34.13
N ASN A 18 -8.99 -8.83 32.84
CA ASN A 18 -7.83 -8.31 32.11
C ASN A 18 -7.42 -6.92 32.58
N VAL A 19 -8.36 -6.02 32.87
CA VAL A 19 -8.04 -4.72 33.48
C VAL A 19 -7.35 -4.93 34.83
N LYS A 20 -7.87 -5.82 35.65
CA LYS A 20 -7.32 -6.12 36.96
C LYS A 20 -5.89 -6.71 36.86
N PHE A 21 -5.70 -7.71 36.01
CA PHE A 21 -4.42 -8.41 35.93
C PHE A 21 -3.33 -7.60 35.23
N LEU A 22 -3.68 -6.86 34.17
CA LEU A 22 -2.69 -6.06 33.43
C LEU A 22 -2.32 -4.77 34.18
N TYR A 23 -3.28 -4.13 34.87
CA TYR A 23 -3.09 -2.78 35.40
C TYR A 23 -3.36 -2.63 36.90
N ARG A 24 -3.79 -3.67 37.58
CA ARG A 24 -4.17 -3.63 39.00
C ARG A 24 -5.20 -2.53 39.30
N LYS A 25 -6.22 -2.42 38.45
CA LYS A 25 -7.28 -1.42 38.55
C LYS A 25 -8.65 -2.05 38.36
N THR A 26 -9.71 -1.35 38.82
CA THR A 26 -11.05 -1.64 38.39
C THR A 26 -11.33 -0.99 37.03
N LEU A 27 -12.46 -1.35 36.41
CA LEU A 27 -12.86 -0.79 35.13
C LEU A 27 -13.05 0.74 35.21
N GLU A 28 -13.59 1.25 36.32
CA GLU A 28 -13.86 2.65 36.57
C GLU A 28 -12.58 3.48 36.76
N GLU A 29 -11.53 2.84 37.26
CA GLU A 29 -10.22 3.48 37.46
C GLU A 29 -9.32 3.44 36.26
N ALA A 30 -9.63 2.59 35.28
CA ALA A 30 -8.79 2.38 34.10
C ALA A 30 -8.92 3.53 33.10
N THR A 31 -7.80 3.85 32.42
CA THR A 31 -7.83 4.79 31.30
C THR A 31 -8.45 4.14 30.07
N GLN A 32 -8.90 4.94 29.11
CA GLN A 32 -9.47 4.45 27.85
C GLN A 32 -8.47 3.53 27.12
N GLU A 33 -7.20 3.87 27.13
CA GLU A 33 -6.13 3.07 26.52
C GLU A 33 -5.97 1.71 27.23
N GLN A 34 -6.02 1.70 28.57
CA GLN A 34 -5.96 0.45 29.34
C GLN A 34 -7.17 -0.44 29.09
N ILE A 35 -8.34 0.15 28.92
CA ILE A 35 -9.58 -0.57 28.57
C ILE A 35 -9.45 -1.17 27.16
N PHE A 36 -8.92 -0.39 26.20
CA PHE A 36 -8.62 -0.89 24.86
C PHE A 36 -7.72 -2.13 24.92
N GLN A 37 -6.63 -2.08 25.67
CA GLN A 37 -5.73 -3.20 25.85
C GLN A 37 -6.46 -4.43 26.41
N ALA A 38 -7.23 -4.25 27.45
CA ALA A 38 -7.98 -5.33 28.10
C ALA A 38 -9.01 -5.96 27.16
N VAL A 39 -9.76 -5.17 26.42
CA VAL A 39 -10.71 -5.63 25.40
C VAL A 39 -9.98 -6.40 24.31
N SER A 40 -8.87 -5.87 23.85
CA SER A 40 -8.08 -6.50 22.79
C SER A 40 -7.50 -7.85 23.22
N TYR A 41 -7.01 -7.97 24.43
CA TYR A 41 -6.53 -9.26 24.96
C TYR A 41 -7.69 -10.27 25.11
N THR A 42 -8.89 -9.81 25.50
CA THR A 42 -10.07 -10.66 25.57
C THR A 42 -10.46 -11.22 24.19
N VAL A 43 -10.45 -10.37 23.17
CA VAL A 43 -10.72 -10.78 21.78
C VAL A 43 -9.60 -11.69 21.25
N LYS A 44 -8.37 -11.40 21.60
CA LYS A 44 -7.19 -12.20 21.21
C LYS A 44 -7.28 -13.65 21.68
N ASP A 45 -7.84 -13.91 22.86
CA ASP A 45 -7.99 -15.28 23.37
C ASP A 45 -8.79 -16.14 22.39
N VAL A 46 -9.90 -15.62 21.87
CA VAL A 46 -10.72 -16.33 20.86
C VAL A 46 -9.95 -16.50 19.54
N ILE A 47 -9.23 -15.47 19.12
CA ILE A 47 -8.41 -15.54 17.91
C ILE A 47 -7.35 -16.63 18.05
N ILE A 48 -6.71 -16.74 19.18
CA ILE A 48 -5.67 -17.76 19.43
C ILE A 48 -6.25 -19.17 19.33
N ASP A 49 -7.42 -19.41 19.87
CA ASP A 49 -8.08 -20.71 19.74
C ASP A 49 -8.32 -21.07 18.27
N ASN A 50 -8.81 -20.15 17.48
CA ASN A 50 -9.00 -20.34 16.03
C ASN A 50 -7.66 -20.47 15.29
N TRP A 51 -6.63 -19.78 15.73
CA TRP A 51 -5.29 -19.86 15.15
C TRP A 51 -4.69 -21.25 15.36
N LEU A 52 -4.85 -21.81 16.55
CA LEU A 52 -4.43 -23.18 16.85
C LEU A 52 -5.20 -24.22 16.05
N LYS A 53 -6.52 -24.02 15.85
CA LYS A 53 -7.32 -24.88 14.97
C LYS A 53 -6.84 -24.83 13.52
N SER A 54 -6.56 -23.62 13.02
CA SER A 54 -6.05 -23.44 11.68
C SER A 54 -4.69 -24.14 11.51
N GLN A 55 -3.80 -23.98 12.47
CA GLN A 55 -2.49 -24.64 12.45
C GLN A 55 -2.62 -26.16 12.38
N LYS A 56 -3.48 -26.78 13.23
CA LYS A 56 -3.73 -28.22 13.19
C LYS A 56 -4.34 -28.68 11.88
N ALA A 57 -5.25 -27.89 11.30
CA ALA A 57 -5.84 -28.18 10.00
C ALA A 57 -4.79 -28.16 8.89
N TYR A 58 -3.89 -27.18 8.92
CA TYR A 58 -2.78 -27.08 7.97
C TYR A 58 -1.79 -28.23 8.10
N GLU A 59 -1.42 -28.61 9.32
CA GLU A 59 -0.54 -29.78 9.56
C GLU A 59 -1.15 -31.08 9.04
N LYS A 60 -2.47 -31.26 9.23
CA LYS A 60 -3.18 -32.47 8.82
C LYS A 60 -3.41 -32.54 7.31
N GLN A 61 -3.78 -31.42 6.67
CA GLN A 61 -4.15 -31.37 5.25
C GLN A 61 -2.97 -31.09 4.33
N ASP A 62 -1.85 -30.63 4.88
CA ASP A 62 -0.60 -30.36 4.16
C ASP A 62 -0.78 -29.54 2.87
N PRO A 63 -1.43 -28.37 2.92
CA PRO A 63 -1.66 -27.56 1.72
C PRO A 63 -0.39 -26.87 1.25
N LYS A 64 -0.35 -26.51 -0.04
CA LYS A 64 0.63 -25.56 -0.53
C LYS A 64 0.46 -24.21 0.14
N ILE A 65 1.56 -23.57 0.53
CA ILE A 65 1.58 -22.29 1.27
C ILE A 65 2.13 -21.20 0.35
N VAL A 66 1.43 -20.07 0.29
CA VAL A 66 1.98 -18.84 -0.27
C VAL A 66 2.62 -17.99 0.83
N TYR A 67 3.85 -17.58 0.56
CA TYR A 67 4.58 -16.59 1.35
C TYR A 67 4.57 -15.28 0.58
N TYR A 68 3.74 -14.36 1.05
CA TYR A 68 3.59 -13.05 0.41
C TYR A 68 4.62 -12.08 1.00
N MET A 69 5.67 -11.82 0.23
CA MET A 69 6.81 -11.02 0.65
C MET A 69 6.62 -9.56 0.27
N SER A 70 6.56 -8.70 1.26
CA SER A 70 6.37 -7.26 1.03
C SER A 70 7.20 -6.42 1.99
N MET A 71 7.74 -5.33 1.45
CA MET A 71 8.44 -4.33 2.25
C MET A 71 7.50 -3.62 3.22
N GLU A 72 6.21 -3.58 2.92
CA GLU A 72 5.21 -2.89 3.71
C GLU A 72 3.88 -3.63 3.79
N PHE A 73 3.22 -3.51 4.95
CA PHE A 73 1.87 -4.00 5.21
C PHE A 73 1.08 -2.91 5.92
N LEU A 74 0.23 -2.22 5.19
CA LEU A 74 -0.59 -1.13 5.72
C LEU A 74 -1.89 -1.69 6.31
N MET A 75 -1.78 -2.26 7.51
CA MET A 75 -2.84 -3.04 8.13
C MET A 75 -4.02 -2.22 8.62
N GLY A 76 -3.78 -1.02 9.14
CA GLY A 76 -4.80 -0.28 9.88
C GLY A 76 -5.10 -0.90 11.25
N ARG A 77 -6.11 -0.37 11.93
CA ARG A 77 -6.56 -0.86 13.22
C ARG A 77 -7.15 -2.27 13.11
N ALA A 78 -6.86 -3.13 14.08
CA ALA A 78 -7.20 -4.55 14.03
C ALA A 78 -8.46 -4.91 14.80
N LEU A 79 -8.76 -4.24 15.93
CA LEU A 79 -9.83 -4.67 16.83
C LEU A 79 -11.18 -4.78 16.13
N GLY A 80 -11.66 -3.72 15.50
CA GLY A 80 -12.97 -3.71 14.86
C GLY A 80 -13.05 -4.66 13.67
N ASN A 81 -12.00 -4.72 12.86
CA ASN A 81 -11.95 -5.63 11.70
C ASN A 81 -11.94 -7.11 12.14
N ASN A 82 -11.22 -7.45 13.20
CA ASN A 82 -11.23 -8.79 13.77
C ASN A 82 -12.62 -9.15 14.30
N LEU A 83 -13.28 -8.23 14.98
CA LEU A 83 -14.64 -8.45 15.49
C LEU A 83 -15.64 -8.69 14.35
N ILE A 84 -15.53 -7.98 13.24
CA ILE A 84 -16.36 -8.22 12.05
C ILE A 84 -16.08 -9.61 11.50
N ASN A 85 -14.82 -9.97 11.32
CA ASN A 85 -14.44 -11.27 10.76
C ASN A 85 -14.84 -12.45 11.65
N LEU A 86 -14.83 -12.25 12.96
CA LEU A 86 -15.32 -13.24 13.94
C LEU A 86 -16.84 -13.31 14.02
N GLY A 87 -17.56 -12.39 13.38
CA GLY A 87 -19.02 -12.30 13.47
C GLY A 87 -19.52 -11.82 14.83
N ALA A 88 -18.68 -11.13 15.60
CA ALA A 88 -18.92 -10.79 17.00
C ALA A 88 -19.07 -9.28 17.26
N TYR A 89 -19.02 -8.43 16.24
CA TYR A 89 -19.00 -6.97 16.43
C TYR A 89 -20.24 -6.46 17.20
N GLY A 90 -21.43 -6.92 16.82
CA GLY A 90 -22.68 -6.50 17.46
C GLY A 90 -22.76 -6.93 18.92
N GLU A 91 -22.44 -8.18 19.23
CA GLU A 91 -22.47 -8.74 20.58
C GLU A 91 -21.46 -8.06 21.51
N VAL A 92 -20.25 -7.81 21.02
CA VAL A 92 -19.20 -7.09 21.77
C VAL A 92 -19.59 -5.65 22.00
N LYS A 93 -20.15 -4.97 20.99
CA LYS A 93 -20.68 -3.61 21.12
C LYS A 93 -21.70 -3.52 22.24
N GLU A 94 -22.71 -4.41 22.25
CA GLU A 94 -23.73 -4.46 23.30
C GLU A 94 -23.13 -4.75 24.68
N ALA A 95 -22.21 -5.69 24.78
CA ALA A 95 -21.53 -6.02 26.03
C ALA A 95 -20.76 -4.82 26.60
N LEU A 96 -20.09 -4.06 25.74
CA LEU A 96 -19.37 -2.85 26.14
C LEU A 96 -20.33 -1.74 26.57
N GLU A 97 -21.46 -1.56 25.87
CA GLU A 97 -22.50 -0.60 26.26
C GLU A 97 -23.08 -0.93 27.65
N GLU A 98 -23.30 -2.19 27.95
CA GLU A 98 -23.75 -2.65 29.30
C GLU A 98 -22.69 -2.38 30.39
N LEU A 99 -21.41 -2.27 30.02
CA LEU A 99 -20.33 -1.85 30.91
C LEU A 99 -20.19 -0.31 30.99
N GLY A 100 -21.01 0.46 30.25
CA GLY A 100 -20.90 1.91 30.16
C GLY A 100 -19.79 2.39 29.25
N LEU A 101 -19.35 1.56 28.30
CA LEU A 101 -18.26 1.85 27.38
C LEU A 101 -18.77 2.00 25.93
N ASP A 102 -18.14 2.89 25.19
CA ASP A 102 -18.42 3.09 23.77
C ASP A 102 -17.32 2.41 22.93
N ILE A 103 -17.72 1.45 22.07
CA ILE A 103 -16.78 0.73 21.20
C ILE A 103 -15.99 1.68 20.27
N ASN A 104 -16.59 2.77 19.81
CA ASN A 104 -15.88 3.73 18.95
C ASN A 104 -14.74 4.43 19.70
N CYS A 105 -14.99 4.82 20.97
CA CYS A 105 -13.96 5.40 21.81
C CYS A 105 -12.82 4.41 22.09
N ILE A 106 -13.15 3.12 22.22
CA ILE A 106 -12.16 2.05 22.43
C ILE A 106 -11.34 1.83 21.16
N GLU A 107 -11.99 1.72 20.01
CA GLU A 107 -11.29 1.58 18.72
C GLU A 107 -10.36 2.76 18.42
N ASP A 108 -10.75 3.97 18.84
CA ASP A 108 -9.96 5.19 18.65
C ASP A 108 -8.65 5.20 19.47
N GLN A 109 -8.53 4.35 20.47
CA GLN A 109 -7.29 4.20 21.25
C GLN A 109 -6.24 3.36 20.52
N GLU A 110 -6.64 2.53 19.55
CA GLU A 110 -5.69 1.70 18.81
C GLU A 110 -4.87 2.55 17.85
N PRO A 111 -3.52 2.50 17.94
CA PRO A 111 -2.68 3.12 16.92
C PRO A 111 -2.75 2.31 15.61
N ASP A 112 -2.73 2.99 14.47
CA ASP A 112 -2.45 2.31 13.21
C ASP A 112 -1.01 1.78 13.25
N PRO A 113 -0.75 0.50 13.00
CA PRO A 113 0.62 0.02 12.88
C PRO A 113 1.35 0.73 11.74
N ALA A 114 2.50 1.32 12.04
CA ALA A 114 3.25 2.11 11.06
C ALA A 114 4.09 1.22 10.10
N LEU A 115 3.50 0.11 9.65
CA LEU A 115 4.16 -0.92 8.84
C LEU A 115 3.98 -0.72 7.33
N GLY A 116 3.36 0.37 6.91
CA GLY A 116 3.11 0.64 5.51
C GLY A 116 2.92 2.12 5.22
N ASN A 117 2.96 2.46 3.94
CA ASN A 117 2.89 3.84 3.47
C ASN A 117 1.69 4.10 2.55
N GLY A 118 1.48 3.25 1.55
CA GLY A 118 0.49 3.55 0.52
C GLY A 118 -0.15 2.32 -0.11
N GLY A 119 -0.43 2.41 -1.41
CA GLY A 119 -1.19 1.41 -2.15
C GLY A 119 -0.61 0.01 -2.12
N LEU A 120 0.71 -0.12 -2.24
CA LEU A 120 1.41 -1.40 -2.21
C LEU A 120 1.21 -2.12 -0.87
N GLY A 121 1.37 -1.39 0.24
CA GLY A 121 1.19 -1.95 1.59
C GLY A 121 -0.27 -2.25 1.92
N ARG A 122 -1.21 -1.41 1.47
CA ARG A 122 -2.63 -1.70 1.69
C ARG A 122 -3.10 -2.89 0.85
N LEU A 123 -2.60 -3.02 -0.37
CA LEU A 123 -2.88 -4.19 -1.20
C LEU A 123 -2.44 -5.48 -0.50
N ALA A 124 -1.23 -5.51 0.04
CA ALA A 124 -0.72 -6.64 0.81
C ALA A 124 -1.65 -7.00 1.98
N ALA A 125 -2.13 -6.00 2.72
CA ALA A 125 -3.07 -6.20 3.82
C ALA A 125 -4.43 -6.74 3.34
N CYS A 126 -4.98 -6.22 2.25
CA CYS A 126 -6.21 -6.73 1.65
C CYS A 126 -6.06 -8.17 1.16
N PHE A 127 -4.92 -8.52 0.59
CA PHE A 127 -4.65 -9.87 0.12
C PHE A 127 -4.59 -10.88 1.27
N LEU A 128 -4.00 -10.50 2.41
CA LEU A 128 -3.99 -11.37 3.58
C LEU A 128 -5.41 -11.63 4.11
N ASP A 129 -6.23 -10.60 4.19
CA ASP A 129 -7.65 -10.71 4.57
C ASP A 129 -8.40 -11.66 3.62
N SER A 130 -8.22 -11.50 2.33
CA SER A 130 -8.87 -12.35 1.32
C SER A 130 -8.37 -13.80 1.34
N LEU A 131 -7.07 -14.03 1.53
CA LEU A 131 -6.51 -15.38 1.63
C LEU A 131 -7.12 -16.14 2.81
N ALA A 132 -7.23 -15.50 3.97
CA ALA A 132 -7.87 -16.09 5.14
C ALA A 132 -9.37 -16.34 4.92
N THR A 133 -10.08 -15.38 4.35
CA THR A 133 -11.52 -15.50 4.06
C THR A 133 -11.83 -16.60 3.06
N LEU A 134 -10.95 -16.81 2.08
CA LEU A 134 -11.09 -17.84 1.05
C LEU A 134 -10.54 -19.23 1.45
N ASN A 135 -10.12 -19.39 2.69
CA ASN A 135 -9.61 -20.68 3.21
C ASN A 135 -8.26 -21.13 2.62
N TYR A 136 -7.39 -20.21 2.27
CA TYR A 136 -6.04 -20.53 1.81
C TYR A 136 -4.99 -20.32 2.90
N CYS A 137 -4.04 -21.25 3.00
CA CYS A 137 -2.91 -21.13 3.90
C CYS A 137 -1.89 -20.13 3.37
N ALA A 138 -1.63 -19.07 4.11
CA ALA A 138 -0.73 -18.00 3.71
C ALA A 138 0.04 -17.40 4.88
N TYR A 139 1.25 -16.93 4.58
CA TYR A 139 2.05 -16.09 5.46
C TYR A 139 2.32 -14.75 4.77
N GLY A 140 2.07 -13.64 5.46
CA GLY A 140 2.70 -12.38 5.12
C GLY A 140 4.10 -12.33 5.71
N CYS A 141 5.08 -11.82 4.97
CA CYS A 141 6.48 -11.74 5.40
C CYS A 141 6.97 -10.30 5.22
N GLY A 142 7.35 -9.65 6.31
CA GLY A 142 7.83 -8.28 6.28
C GLY A 142 8.71 -7.93 7.48
N ILE A 143 8.90 -6.66 7.73
CA ILE A 143 9.70 -6.12 8.83
C ILE A 143 8.80 -5.52 9.89
N ARG A 144 9.14 -5.78 11.16
CA ARG A 144 8.53 -5.10 12.30
C ARG A 144 9.23 -3.77 12.54
N TYR A 145 8.83 -2.74 11.78
CA TYR A 145 9.39 -1.41 11.97
C TYR A 145 8.99 -0.86 13.34
N ARG A 146 9.95 -0.28 14.06
CA ARG A 146 9.70 0.32 15.38
C ARG A 146 8.99 1.66 15.29
N TYR A 147 9.33 2.45 14.26
CA TYR A 147 8.71 3.73 13.96
C TYR A 147 8.03 3.73 12.59
N GLY A 148 8.45 2.84 11.70
CA GLY A 148 7.85 2.60 10.38
C GLY A 148 7.79 3.84 9.51
N MET A 149 6.61 4.10 8.94
CA MET A 149 6.34 5.32 8.20
C MET A 149 6.13 6.48 9.17
N PHE A 150 6.76 7.61 8.89
CA PHE A 150 6.68 8.79 9.76
C PHE A 150 5.24 9.25 10.00
N LYS A 151 5.01 9.83 11.17
CA LYS A 151 3.83 10.63 11.45
C LYS A 151 3.99 11.99 10.79
N GLN A 152 3.03 12.39 9.98
CA GLN A 152 3.04 13.70 9.36
C GLN A 152 2.44 14.74 10.31
N GLU A 153 3.19 15.79 10.57
CA GLU A 153 2.69 17.01 11.19
C GLU A 153 2.74 18.14 10.18
N ILE A 154 1.77 19.02 10.22
CA ILE A 154 1.77 20.25 9.42
C ILE A 154 2.07 21.44 10.34
N ARG A 155 3.20 22.09 10.09
CA ARG A 155 3.63 23.28 10.84
C ARG A 155 3.87 24.42 9.85
N ASP A 156 3.15 25.51 10.04
CA ASP A 156 3.20 26.67 9.12
C ASP A 156 2.95 26.27 7.65
N GLY A 157 2.11 25.27 7.44
CA GLY A 157 1.80 24.73 6.12
C GLY A 157 2.82 23.75 5.55
N TYR A 158 3.94 23.52 6.24
CA TYR A 158 4.96 22.56 5.83
C TYR A 158 4.71 21.18 6.40
N GLN A 159 5.01 20.15 5.61
CA GLN A 159 5.14 18.80 6.16
C GLN A 159 6.38 18.71 7.05
N VAL A 160 6.17 18.25 8.27
CA VAL A 160 7.23 17.90 9.21
C VAL A 160 7.07 16.42 9.54
N GLU A 161 8.15 15.65 9.38
CA GLU A 161 8.20 14.23 9.68
C GLU A 161 8.54 14.02 11.16
N ALA A 162 7.70 13.27 11.86
CA ALA A 162 7.92 12.89 13.26
C ALA A 162 7.92 11.36 13.38
N PRO A 163 8.65 10.79 14.36
CA PRO A 163 8.59 9.36 14.60
C PRO A 163 7.18 8.92 15.01
N ASP A 164 6.68 7.85 14.41
CA ASP A 164 5.42 7.24 14.80
C ASP A 164 5.69 6.11 15.80
N ASN A 165 5.63 6.42 17.08
CA ASN A 165 5.89 5.45 18.15
C ASN A 165 4.65 4.60 18.44
N TRP A 166 4.21 3.82 17.46
CA TRP A 166 3.01 2.99 17.56
C TRP A 166 3.13 1.84 18.58
N LEU A 167 4.35 1.47 18.97
CA LEU A 167 4.65 0.42 19.95
C LEU A 167 4.81 0.94 21.38
N LYS A 168 4.58 2.22 21.62
CA LYS A 168 4.84 2.89 22.92
C LYS A 168 4.19 2.15 24.11
N ASN A 169 2.97 1.68 23.96
CA ASN A 169 2.22 1.00 25.01
C ASN A 169 2.13 -0.52 24.77
N GLY A 170 2.94 -1.04 23.85
CA GLY A 170 2.81 -2.40 23.34
C GLY A 170 1.67 -2.54 22.34
N TYR A 171 1.67 -3.60 21.56
CA TYR A 171 0.63 -3.90 20.59
C TYR A 171 0.00 -5.26 20.93
N PRO A 172 -1.29 -5.30 21.32
CA PRO A 172 -1.88 -6.53 21.90
C PRO A 172 -2.00 -7.67 20.91
N PHE A 173 -2.09 -7.39 19.61
CA PHE A 173 -2.32 -8.39 18.56
C PHE A 173 -1.02 -9.00 18.00
N GLU A 174 0.14 -8.77 18.58
CA GLU A 174 1.38 -9.44 18.18
C GLU A 174 1.84 -10.46 19.22
N LEU A 175 2.52 -11.51 18.75
CA LEU A 175 3.16 -12.54 19.56
C LEU A 175 4.62 -12.66 19.17
N ARG A 176 5.54 -12.41 20.10
CA ARG A 176 6.98 -12.64 19.89
C ARG A 176 7.27 -14.14 19.90
N ARG A 177 7.95 -14.64 18.86
CA ARG A 177 8.22 -16.05 18.63
C ARG A 177 9.73 -16.33 18.57
N PRO A 178 10.49 -16.17 19.67
CA PRO A 178 11.94 -16.31 19.64
C PRO A 178 12.41 -17.73 19.29
N GLU A 179 11.55 -18.74 19.45
CA GLU A 179 11.83 -20.12 19.08
C GLU A 179 12.00 -20.33 17.55
N TYR A 180 11.56 -19.35 16.76
CA TYR A 180 11.72 -19.35 15.31
C TYR A 180 12.75 -18.34 14.81
N ALA A 181 13.57 -17.80 15.71
CA ALA A 181 14.61 -16.84 15.33
C ALA A 181 15.59 -17.43 14.31
N LYS A 182 16.07 -16.57 13.42
CA LYS A 182 17.03 -16.92 12.38
C LYS A 182 18.18 -15.93 12.41
N GLU A 183 19.34 -16.38 11.95
CA GLU A 183 20.53 -15.57 11.83
C GLU A 183 20.69 -15.08 10.38
N VAL A 184 20.93 -13.78 10.19
CA VAL A 184 21.15 -13.16 8.89
C VAL A 184 22.54 -12.54 8.85
N HIS A 185 23.27 -12.74 7.76
CA HIS A 185 24.67 -12.36 7.63
C HIS A 185 24.87 -11.24 6.62
N PHE A 186 25.66 -10.25 6.99
CA PHE A 186 26.01 -9.10 6.14
C PHE A 186 27.53 -8.92 6.07
N GLY A 187 28.03 -8.45 4.92
CA GLY A 187 29.44 -8.15 4.73
C GLY A 187 30.31 -9.38 4.68
N GLY A 188 31.58 -9.21 5.05
CA GLY A 188 32.54 -10.30 4.98
C GLY A 188 33.03 -10.59 3.57
N TYR A 189 33.47 -11.80 3.36
CA TYR A 189 34.00 -12.28 2.08
C TYR A 189 33.66 -13.76 1.87
N VAL A 190 33.83 -14.24 0.64
CA VAL A 190 33.61 -15.64 0.27
C VAL A 190 34.94 -16.31 0.02
N ARG A 191 35.22 -17.38 0.76
CA ARG A 191 36.35 -18.27 0.56
C ARG A 191 35.91 -19.48 -0.26
N VAL A 192 36.70 -19.87 -1.22
CA VAL A 192 36.44 -21.01 -2.08
C VAL A 192 37.33 -22.16 -1.69
N GLU A 193 36.75 -23.31 -1.42
CA GLU A 193 37.46 -24.57 -1.14
C GLU A 193 37.05 -25.61 -2.19
N TRP A 194 38.01 -26.41 -2.62
CA TRP A 194 37.74 -27.55 -3.48
C TRP A 194 37.22 -28.73 -2.64
N ASP A 195 36.08 -29.26 -3.01
CA ASP A 195 35.53 -30.49 -2.43
C ASP A 195 35.88 -31.65 -3.37
N PRO A 196 36.87 -32.51 -2.98
CA PRO A 196 37.29 -33.62 -3.82
C PRO A 196 36.27 -34.76 -3.90
N VAL A 197 35.33 -34.85 -2.97
CA VAL A 197 34.29 -35.87 -2.95
C VAL A 197 33.22 -35.56 -3.96
N LYS A 198 32.78 -34.32 -4.01
CA LYS A 198 31.78 -33.85 -4.97
C LYS A 198 32.37 -33.37 -6.30
N ASN A 199 33.68 -33.21 -6.36
CA ASN A 199 34.41 -32.69 -7.51
C ASN A 199 33.89 -31.31 -7.96
N GLU A 200 33.70 -30.41 -6.97
CA GLU A 200 33.16 -29.08 -7.16
C GLU A 200 33.76 -28.08 -6.16
N ASN A 201 33.58 -26.78 -6.45
CA ASN A 201 33.93 -25.72 -5.51
C ASN A 201 32.85 -25.57 -4.43
N LYS A 202 33.29 -25.51 -3.18
CA LYS A 202 32.47 -25.15 -2.03
C LYS A 202 32.70 -23.68 -1.67
N PHE A 203 31.65 -22.92 -1.50
CA PHE A 203 31.70 -21.50 -1.17
C PHE A 203 31.38 -21.30 0.31
N ILE A 204 32.29 -20.65 1.03
CA ILE A 204 32.18 -20.44 2.47
C ILE A 204 32.18 -18.94 2.74
N HIS A 205 31.10 -18.44 3.32
CA HIS A 205 30.97 -17.04 3.73
C HIS A 205 31.62 -16.85 5.12
N GLU A 206 32.58 -15.96 5.22
CA GLU A 206 33.35 -15.68 6.43
C GLU A 206 33.47 -14.18 6.68
N GLY A 207 33.81 -13.83 7.92
CA GLY A 207 34.04 -12.44 8.31
C GLY A 207 32.79 -11.57 8.31
N TYR A 208 31.62 -12.17 8.27
CA TYR A 208 30.34 -11.48 8.24
C TYR A 208 29.95 -10.92 9.61
N GLN A 209 29.09 -9.91 9.59
CA GLN A 209 28.33 -9.46 10.75
C GLN A 209 27.00 -10.21 10.80
N ALA A 210 26.71 -10.87 11.91
CA ALA A 210 25.46 -11.58 12.10
C ALA A 210 24.45 -10.74 12.87
N VAL A 211 23.20 -10.80 12.44
CA VAL A 211 22.05 -10.19 13.11
C VAL A 211 21.01 -11.28 13.35
N LYS A 212 20.42 -11.27 14.54
CA LYS A 212 19.36 -12.21 14.89
C LYS A 212 18.01 -11.65 14.49
N ALA A 213 17.33 -12.33 13.57
CA ALA A 213 15.97 -12.00 13.18
C ALA A 213 14.97 -12.75 14.06
N VAL A 214 14.15 -12.03 14.80
CA VAL A 214 13.15 -12.60 15.71
C VAL A 214 11.76 -12.27 15.19
N PRO A 215 10.93 -13.30 14.90
CA PRO A 215 9.60 -13.05 14.34
C PRO A 215 8.60 -12.65 15.41
N TYR A 216 7.72 -11.74 15.02
CA TYR A 216 6.49 -11.39 15.71
C TYR A 216 5.34 -11.76 14.80
N ASP A 217 4.41 -12.58 15.30
CA ASP A 217 3.28 -13.06 14.54
C ASP A 217 2.03 -12.26 14.87
N MET A 218 1.38 -11.74 13.85
CA MET A 218 0.07 -11.07 13.93
C MET A 218 -0.99 -11.95 13.31
N PRO A 219 -2.16 -12.13 13.95
CA PRO A 219 -3.24 -12.95 13.41
C PRO A 219 -3.96 -12.22 12.29
N ILE A 220 -4.26 -12.97 11.23
CA ILE A 220 -5.09 -12.53 10.11
C ILE A 220 -6.33 -13.39 10.08
N THR A 221 -7.43 -12.85 10.57
CA THR A 221 -8.71 -13.56 10.67
C THR A 221 -9.42 -13.60 9.31
N GLY A 222 -10.01 -14.74 8.99
CA GLY A 222 -10.96 -14.88 7.88
C GLY A 222 -12.37 -14.55 8.33
N TYR A 223 -13.22 -14.15 7.38
CA TYR A 223 -14.60 -13.81 7.69
C TYR A 223 -15.44 -15.08 7.93
N ASN A 224 -15.92 -15.21 9.17
CA ASN A 224 -16.89 -16.23 9.60
C ASN A 224 -16.53 -17.69 9.20
N ASN A 225 -15.24 -18.04 9.24
CA ASN A 225 -14.76 -19.37 8.83
C ASN A 225 -13.75 -20.01 9.79
N ASP A 226 -13.49 -19.38 10.94
CA ASP A 226 -12.50 -19.77 11.96
C ASP A 226 -11.05 -19.87 11.46
N VAL A 227 -10.78 -19.45 10.22
CA VAL A 227 -9.42 -19.41 9.68
C VAL A 227 -8.67 -18.24 10.28
N VAL A 228 -7.45 -18.50 10.75
CA VAL A 228 -6.49 -17.47 11.14
C VAL A 228 -5.15 -17.79 10.49
N ASN A 229 -4.75 -16.93 9.57
CA ASN A 229 -3.41 -16.94 8.98
C ASN A 229 -2.45 -16.02 9.76
N THR A 230 -1.21 -15.98 9.33
CA THR A 230 -0.13 -15.28 10.05
C THR A 230 0.50 -14.21 9.19
N LEU A 231 0.58 -12.99 9.72
CA LEU A 231 1.54 -11.99 9.27
C LEU A 231 2.77 -12.09 10.17
N ARG A 232 3.87 -12.60 9.60
CA ARG A 232 5.15 -12.74 10.31
C ARG A 232 6.08 -11.59 9.97
N ILE A 233 6.31 -10.74 10.94
CA ILE A 233 7.19 -9.58 10.79
C ILE A 233 8.42 -9.75 11.68
N TRP A 234 9.58 -9.37 11.13
CA TRP A 234 10.86 -9.64 11.73
C TRP A 234 11.43 -8.42 12.44
N ASP A 235 11.75 -8.57 13.73
CA ASP A 235 12.57 -7.63 14.49
C ASP A 235 14.04 -8.05 14.44
N ALA A 236 14.94 -7.11 14.59
CA ALA A 236 16.38 -7.33 14.61
C ALA A 236 16.92 -7.20 16.03
N GLU A 237 17.61 -8.23 16.48
CA GLU A 237 18.29 -8.27 17.78
C GLU A 237 19.77 -8.58 17.58
N PRO A 238 20.65 -8.13 18.48
CA PRO A 238 22.06 -8.49 18.40
C PRO A 238 22.29 -9.97 18.77
N ILE A 239 23.35 -10.57 18.23
CA ILE A 239 23.78 -11.90 18.64
C ILE A 239 24.31 -11.88 20.08
N VAL A 240 25.04 -10.82 20.43
CA VAL A 240 25.53 -10.54 21.80
C VAL A 240 24.77 -9.32 22.32
N ASP A 241 23.93 -9.54 23.32
CA ASP A 241 22.99 -8.53 23.81
C ASP A 241 23.68 -7.30 24.40
N PHE A 242 24.76 -7.48 25.16
CA PHE A 242 25.37 -6.40 25.89
C PHE A 242 26.84 -6.70 26.16
N ASN A 243 27.72 -5.78 25.87
CA ASN A 243 29.16 -5.91 26.15
C ASN A 243 29.49 -5.34 27.54
N LEU A 244 29.39 -6.18 28.55
CA LEU A 244 29.66 -5.80 29.95
C LEU A 244 31.09 -5.32 30.16
N ASP A 245 32.08 -5.91 29.49
CA ASP A 245 33.48 -5.51 29.60
C ASP A 245 33.74 -4.06 29.14
N SER A 246 33.09 -3.67 28.01
CA SER A 246 33.11 -2.28 27.55
C SER A 246 32.43 -1.34 28.54
N PHE A 247 31.28 -1.76 29.05
CA PHE A 247 30.53 -0.96 30.04
C PHE A 247 31.34 -0.72 31.31
N ASP A 248 31.95 -1.77 31.84
CA ASP A 248 32.76 -1.67 33.06
C ASP A 248 33.99 -0.77 32.88
N LYS A 249 34.49 -0.63 31.66
CA LYS A 249 35.58 0.30 31.29
C LYS A 249 35.12 1.73 31.04
N GLY A 250 33.82 2.02 31.17
CA GLY A 250 33.22 3.33 30.89
C GLY A 250 32.97 3.62 29.41
N ASP A 251 33.16 2.62 28.57
CA ASP A 251 32.87 2.73 27.13
C ASP A 251 31.41 2.33 26.81
N TYR A 252 30.50 3.21 27.19
CA TYR A 252 29.06 2.97 27.10
C TYR A 252 28.56 2.88 25.65
N HIS A 253 29.25 3.52 24.71
CA HIS A 253 28.93 3.44 23.29
C HIS A 253 29.16 2.04 22.72
N ASN A 254 30.35 1.49 22.95
CA ASN A 254 30.69 0.16 22.47
C ASN A 254 29.91 -0.94 23.23
N ALA A 255 29.46 -0.66 24.45
CA ALA A 255 28.65 -1.60 25.22
C ALA A 255 27.31 -1.93 24.52
N VAL A 256 26.75 -1.01 23.73
CA VAL A 256 25.46 -1.16 23.02
C VAL A 256 25.60 -1.08 21.50
N GLU A 257 26.80 -1.12 20.96
CA GLU A 257 27.05 -0.94 19.52
C GLU A 257 26.33 -1.97 18.67
N GLN A 258 26.41 -3.25 19.03
CA GLN A 258 25.74 -4.32 18.26
C GLN A 258 24.22 -4.21 18.32
N GLU A 259 23.68 -3.81 19.47
CA GLU A 259 22.25 -3.54 19.60
C GLU A 259 21.83 -2.41 18.67
N ASN A 260 22.58 -1.31 18.63
CA ASN A 260 22.29 -0.17 17.78
C ASN A 260 22.37 -0.52 16.28
N LEU A 261 23.37 -1.31 15.88
CA LEU A 261 23.53 -1.76 14.49
C LEU A 261 22.35 -2.64 14.05
N ALA A 262 21.96 -3.59 14.89
CA ALA A 262 20.79 -4.44 14.61
C ALA A 262 19.51 -3.59 14.54
N ARG A 263 19.29 -2.76 15.55
CA ARG A 263 18.10 -1.93 15.68
C ARG A 263 17.89 -0.99 14.49
N THR A 264 18.94 -0.41 13.95
CA THR A 264 18.89 0.51 12.81
C THR A 264 18.19 -0.12 11.61
N ILE A 265 18.33 -1.44 11.40
CA ILE A 265 17.70 -2.13 10.26
C ILE A 265 16.18 -2.01 10.30
N VAL A 266 15.58 -2.02 11.48
CA VAL A 266 14.12 -2.13 11.67
C VAL A 266 13.47 -0.86 12.22
N GLU A 267 14.12 0.29 12.16
CA GLU A 267 13.53 1.51 12.72
C GLU A 267 12.55 2.19 11.79
N VAL A 268 12.94 2.43 10.55
CA VAL A 268 12.19 3.31 9.61
C VAL A 268 11.93 2.61 8.29
N LEU A 269 10.69 2.69 7.83
CA LEU A 269 10.28 2.29 6.49
C LEU A 269 10.73 3.34 5.47
N TYR A 270 11.37 2.92 4.39
CA TYR A 270 11.90 3.78 3.34
C TYR A 270 12.82 4.89 3.86
N PRO A 271 13.95 4.54 4.48
CA PRO A 271 14.91 5.55 4.92
C PRO A 271 15.40 6.39 3.74
N ASN A 272 15.79 7.64 4.04
CA ASN A 272 16.31 8.55 3.05
C ASN A 272 17.53 7.94 2.34
N ASP A 273 17.45 7.76 1.03
CA ASP A 273 18.46 7.14 0.18
C ASP A 273 19.18 8.13 -0.76
N ASN A 274 19.13 9.42 -0.45
CA ASN A 274 19.92 10.43 -1.15
C ASN A 274 21.43 10.31 -0.89
N HIS A 275 21.81 9.47 0.05
CA HIS A 275 23.21 9.18 0.40
C HIS A 275 23.47 7.67 0.45
N MET A 276 24.74 7.29 0.35
CA MET A 276 25.14 5.88 0.25
C MET A 276 24.72 5.06 1.48
N ALA A 277 24.82 5.63 2.68
CA ALA A 277 24.40 4.97 3.92
C ALA A 277 22.92 4.59 3.92
N GLY A 278 22.05 5.44 3.38
CA GLY A 278 20.63 5.15 3.24
C GLY A 278 20.34 4.06 2.21
N LYS A 279 21.08 4.06 1.09
CA LYS A 279 20.99 2.99 0.09
C LYS A 279 21.42 1.64 0.69
N GLU A 280 22.52 1.62 1.41
CA GLU A 280 23.00 0.43 2.10
C GLU A 280 21.97 -0.09 3.11
N LEU A 281 21.37 0.80 3.89
CA LEU A 281 20.34 0.44 4.87
C LEU A 281 19.12 -0.18 4.19
N ARG A 282 18.65 0.38 3.07
CA ARG A 282 17.52 -0.19 2.32
C ARG A 282 17.83 -1.59 1.80
N LEU A 283 19.03 -1.83 1.30
CA LEU A 283 19.43 -3.17 0.84
C LEU A 283 19.53 -4.15 2.04
N LYS A 284 20.06 -3.70 3.18
CA LYS A 284 20.05 -4.48 4.42
C LYS A 284 18.64 -4.88 4.84
N GLN A 285 17.70 -3.97 4.80
CA GLN A 285 16.31 -4.23 5.16
C GLN A 285 15.71 -5.32 4.27
N GLN A 286 15.90 -5.22 2.95
CA GLN A 286 15.38 -6.18 2.00
C GLN A 286 15.95 -7.58 2.24
N TYR A 287 17.26 -7.68 2.36
CA TYR A 287 17.91 -8.99 2.61
C TYR A 287 17.55 -9.56 3.99
N PHE A 288 17.45 -8.71 5.00
CA PHE A 288 17.12 -9.11 6.36
C PHE A 288 15.81 -9.89 6.44
N PHE A 289 14.70 -9.32 6.00
CA PHE A 289 13.43 -10.02 6.11
C PHE A 289 13.26 -11.14 5.11
N VAL A 290 13.86 -11.01 3.93
CA VAL A 290 13.82 -12.06 2.89
C VAL A 290 14.58 -13.31 3.34
N SER A 291 15.81 -13.15 3.81
CA SER A 291 16.61 -14.28 4.28
C SER A 291 15.95 -14.99 5.46
N ALA A 292 15.48 -14.23 6.45
CA ALA A 292 14.78 -14.79 7.60
C ALA A 292 13.51 -15.55 7.19
N SER A 293 12.73 -15.00 6.31
CA SER A 293 11.48 -15.60 5.82
C SER A 293 11.73 -16.89 5.03
N LEU A 294 12.72 -16.89 4.14
CA LEU A 294 13.10 -18.09 3.38
C LEU A 294 13.61 -19.20 4.30
N GLN A 295 14.49 -18.87 5.24
CA GLN A 295 15.00 -19.83 6.21
C GLN A 295 13.87 -20.46 7.04
N ALA A 296 12.92 -19.65 7.50
CA ALA A 296 11.77 -20.12 8.26
C ALA A 296 10.82 -21.01 7.42
N ALA A 297 10.57 -20.63 6.18
CA ALA A 297 9.73 -21.39 5.26
C ALA A 297 10.34 -22.78 4.96
N ILE A 298 11.63 -22.82 4.68
CA ILE A 298 12.35 -24.08 4.42
C ILE A 298 12.40 -24.95 5.68
N ALA A 299 12.67 -24.36 6.85
CA ALA A 299 12.66 -25.09 8.12
C ALA A 299 11.28 -25.71 8.39
N LYS A 300 10.20 -24.98 8.12
CA LYS A 300 8.82 -25.48 8.25
C LYS A 300 8.57 -26.64 7.27
N TYR A 301 8.96 -26.48 6.01
CA TYR A 301 8.83 -27.53 4.99
C TYR A 301 9.55 -28.83 5.43
N LYS A 302 10.78 -28.73 5.91
CA LYS A 302 11.62 -29.87 6.31
C LYS A 302 11.09 -30.63 7.53
N LYS A 303 10.17 -30.06 8.32
CA LYS A 303 9.56 -30.78 9.46
C LYS A 303 8.70 -31.96 9.01
N THR A 304 8.11 -31.87 7.83
CA THR A 304 7.14 -32.88 7.32
C THR A 304 7.50 -33.45 5.97
N HIS A 305 8.55 -32.94 5.33
CA HIS A 305 8.99 -33.37 3.99
C HIS A 305 10.51 -33.56 3.99
N ASP A 306 10.98 -34.69 3.51
CA ASP A 306 12.39 -35.05 3.48
C ASP A 306 13.09 -34.68 2.16
N ASP A 307 12.32 -34.46 1.09
CA ASP A 307 12.86 -34.20 -0.23
C ASP A 307 12.77 -32.71 -0.59
N ILE A 308 13.88 -32.00 -0.45
CA ILE A 308 13.95 -30.55 -0.77
C ILE A 308 13.73 -30.26 -2.26
N THR A 309 13.94 -31.23 -3.13
CA THR A 309 13.75 -31.03 -4.58
C THR A 309 12.28 -30.84 -4.96
N LYS A 310 11.36 -31.14 -4.06
CA LYS A 310 9.91 -30.95 -4.21
C LYS A 310 9.38 -29.71 -3.51
N LEU A 311 10.26 -28.81 -3.07
CA LEU A 311 9.86 -27.59 -2.35
C LEU A 311 8.78 -26.80 -3.10
N HIS A 312 8.89 -26.66 -4.40
CA HIS A 312 7.96 -25.93 -5.25
C HIS A 312 6.53 -26.51 -5.30
N GLU A 313 6.37 -27.77 -4.91
CA GLU A 313 5.03 -28.37 -4.82
C GLU A 313 4.24 -27.86 -3.59
N LYS A 314 4.95 -27.38 -2.57
CA LYS A 314 4.39 -26.97 -1.27
C LYS A 314 4.58 -25.51 -0.92
N VAL A 315 5.40 -24.77 -1.66
CA VAL A 315 5.78 -23.41 -1.32
C VAL A 315 5.80 -22.54 -2.57
N VAL A 316 5.25 -21.35 -2.47
CA VAL A 316 5.42 -20.28 -3.44
C VAL A 316 5.79 -18.98 -2.71
N PHE A 317 6.79 -18.28 -3.25
CA PHE A 317 7.20 -16.97 -2.78
C PHE A 317 6.73 -15.92 -3.77
N GLN A 318 5.74 -15.14 -3.38
CA GLN A 318 5.26 -14.01 -4.18
C GLN A 318 6.01 -12.75 -3.80
N MET A 319 6.73 -12.20 -4.75
CA MET A 319 7.51 -10.98 -4.59
C MET A 319 6.63 -9.77 -4.94
N ASN A 320 6.28 -9.00 -3.92
CA ASN A 320 5.48 -7.78 -4.06
C ASN A 320 6.38 -6.61 -4.44
N ASP A 321 6.42 -6.26 -5.71
CA ASP A 321 7.39 -5.38 -6.35
C ASP A 321 8.82 -5.99 -6.33
N THR A 322 9.84 -5.18 -6.58
CA THR A 322 11.24 -5.62 -6.63
C THR A 322 11.91 -5.67 -5.27
N HIS A 323 11.26 -5.14 -4.24
CA HIS A 323 11.83 -5.07 -2.89
C HIS A 323 12.29 -6.43 -2.35
N PRO A 324 11.55 -7.54 -2.54
CA PRO A 324 12.01 -8.84 -2.08
C PRO A 324 12.77 -9.66 -3.13
N THR A 325 13.24 -9.09 -4.23
CA THR A 325 13.85 -9.83 -5.34
C THR A 325 15.13 -10.58 -4.95
N VAL A 326 15.85 -10.14 -3.93
CA VAL A 326 16.99 -10.90 -3.38
C VAL A 326 16.59 -12.33 -2.95
N ALA A 327 15.30 -12.61 -2.79
CA ALA A 327 14.78 -13.95 -2.50
C ALA A 327 15.23 -15.01 -3.52
N VAL A 328 15.33 -14.64 -4.77
CA VAL A 328 15.81 -15.52 -5.85
C VAL A 328 17.22 -16.02 -5.55
N ALA A 329 18.15 -15.10 -5.32
CA ALA A 329 19.54 -15.44 -5.06
C ALA A 329 19.74 -16.06 -3.67
N GLU A 330 18.98 -15.63 -2.66
CA GLU A 330 19.03 -16.22 -1.33
C GLU A 330 18.50 -17.67 -1.33
N LEU A 331 17.43 -17.94 -2.06
CA LEU A 331 16.94 -19.32 -2.21
C LEU A 331 17.98 -20.20 -2.90
N MET A 332 18.62 -19.69 -3.96
CA MET A 332 19.74 -20.39 -4.60
C MET A 332 20.88 -20.66 -3.60
N ARG A 333 21.24 -19.66 -2.80
CA ARG A 333 22.29 -19.82 -1.77
C ARG A 333 21.94 -20.92 -0.79
N ILE A 334 20.74 -20.92 -0.25
CA ILE A 334 20.29 -21.95 0.70
C ILE A 334 20.32 -23.33 0.08
N LEU A 335 19.78 -23.47 -1.14
CA LEU A 335 19.71 -24.75 -1.84
C LEU A 335 21.11 -25.30 -2.21
N ILE A 336 22.02 -24.45 -2.62
CA ILE A 336 23.38 -24.85 -3.01
C ILE A 336 24.29 -25.02 -1.78
N ASP A 337 24.40 -23.99 -0.96
CA ASP A 337 25.40 -23.90 0.10
C ASP A 337 24.98 -24.65 1.37
N GLU A 338 23.70 -24.69 1.70
CA GLU A 338 23.19 -25.36 2.91
C GLU A 338 22.58 -26.73 2.62
N GLU A 339 21.82 -26.88 1.53
CA GLU A 339 21.18 -28.16 1.16
C GLU A 339 22.06 -29.04 0.26
N GLY A 340 23.14 -28.49 -0.27
CA GLY A 340 24.14 -29.24 -1.04
C GLY A 340 23.71 -29.63 -2.47
N LEU A 341 22.75 -28.91 -3.05
CA LEU A 341 22.30 -29.14 -4.43
C LEU A 341 23.28 -28.53 -5.44
N GLY A 342 23.31 -29.11 -6.65
CA GLY A 342 23.97 -28.50 -7.80
C GLY A 342 23.19 -27.30 -8.32
N TRP A 343 23.86 -26.48 -9.15
CA TRP A 343 23.26 -25.26 -9.70
C TRP A 343 21.97 -25.53 -10.47
N ASP A 344 21.98 -26.46 -11.41
CA ASP A 344 20.83 -26.69 -12.28
C ASP A 344 19.61 -27.18 -11.52
N GLN A 345 19.80 -28.02 -10.52
CA GLN A 345 18.73 -28.48 -9.64
C GLN A 345 18.19 -27.36 -8.76
N ALA A 346 19.07 -26.56 -8.17
CA ALA A 346 18.68 -25.40 -7.37
C ALA A 346 17.93 -24.36 -8.21
N TRP A 347 18.39 -24.11 -9.42
CA TRP A 347 17.75 -23.20 -10.36
C TRP A 347 16.36 -23.68 -10.79
N ASP A 348 16.20 -24.95 -11.09
CA ASP A 348 14.91 -25.55 -11.42
C ASP A 348 13.89 -25.35 -10.28
N ILE A 349 14.30 -25.58 -9.04
CA ILE A 349 13.44 -25.36 -7.87
C ILE A 349 13.11 -23.88 -7.69
N THR A 350 14.11 -23.02 -7.72
CA THR A 350 13.96 -21.57 -7.52
C THR A 350 13.01 -20.96 -8.53
N THR A 351 13.16 -21.30 -9.80
CA THR A 351 12.32 -20.77 -10.88
C THR A 351 10.90 -21.35 -10.88
N LYS A 352 10.62 -22.35 -10.08
CA LYS A 352 9.26 -22.87 -9.85
C LYS A 352 8.64 -22.35 -8.56
N CYS A 353 9.43 -21.72 -7.67
CA CYS A 353 8.97 -21.19 -6.38
C CYS A 353 8.67 -19.71 -6.39
N CYS A 354 9.30 -18.91 -7.27
CA CYS A 354 9.26 -17.46 -7.21
C CYS A 354 8.35 -16.87 -8.30
N ALA A 355 7.49 -15.94 -7.89
CA ALA A 355 6.64 -15.17 -8.78
C ALA A 355 6.74 -13.67 -8.43
N TYR A 356 6.61 -12.81 -9.42
CA TYR A 356 6.86 -11.37 -9.31
C TYR A 356 5.65 -10.57 -9.79
N THR A 357 5.25 -9.60 -8.97
CA THR A 357 4.27 -8.57 -9.33
C THR A 357 4.97 -7.23 -9.50
N ASN A 358 4.83 -6.60 -10.66
CA ASN A 358 5.30 -5.24 -10.91
C ASN A 358 4.22 -4.24 -10.51
N HIS A 359 4.61 -3.20 -9.77
CA HIS A 359 3.72 -2.12 -9.32
C HIS A 359 4.07 -0.75 -9.90
N THR A 360 5.08 -0.66 -10.77
CA THR A 360 5.53 0.61 -11.32
C THR A 360 5.63 0.57 -12.84
N ILE A 361 5.32 1.70 -13.48
CA ILE A 361 5.50 1.89 -14.91
C ILE A 361 6.76 2.71 -15.17
N MET A 362 7.13 3.60 -14.25
CA MET A 362 8.22 4.55 -14.45
C MET A 362 9.58 3.83 -14.40
N SER A 363 10.31 3.84 -15.49
CA SER A 363 11.62 3.18 -15.60
C SER A 363 12.63 3.67 -14.57
N GLU A 364 12.58 4.95 -14.24
CA GLU A 364 13.44 5.56 -13.20
C GLU A 364 13.13 5.06 -11.79
N ALA A 365 11.96 4.50 -11.55
CA ALA A 365 11.56 3.92 -10.27
C ALA A 365 11.93 2.43 -10.13
N LEU A 366 12.43 1.79 -11.19
CA LEU A 366 12.92 0.42 -11.13
C LEU A 366 14.24 0.37 -10.34
N GLU A 367 14.29 -0.50 -9.33
CA GLU A 367 15.44 -0.58 -8.43
C GLU A 367 16.73 -1.02 -9.13
N LYS A 368 17.79 -0.30 -8.85
CA LYS A 368 19.15 -0.60 -9.27
C LYS A 368 20.09 -0.43 -8.10
N TRP A 369 21.03 -1.34 -7.94
CA TRP A 369 22.03 -1.25 -6.88
C TRP A 369 23.43 -1.17 -7.50
N PRO A 370 24.27 -0.23 -7.02
CA PRO A 370 25.69 -0.20 -7.43
C PRO A 370 26.36 -1.54 -7.10
N ILE A 371 27.14 -2.08 -8.02
CA ILE A 371 27.85 -3.35 -7.82
C ILE A 371 28.72 -3.31 -6.57
N GLU A 372 29.44 -2.21 -6.37
CA GLU A 372 30.33 -2.05 -5.21
C GLU A 372 29.57 -2.20 -3.87
N LEU A 373 28.42 -1.54 -3.75
CA LEU A 373 27.59 -1.65 -2.56
C LEU A 373 27.07 -3.07 -2.37
N PHE A 374 26.50 -3.64 -3.43
CA PHE A 374 25.86 -4.95 -3.36
C PHE A 374 26.88 -6.06 -3.06
N SER A 375 27.99 -6.08 -3.77
CA SER A 375 29.03 -7.11 -3.58
C SER A 375 29.72 -7.04 -2.23
N ARG A 376 29.88 -5.85 -1.68
CA ARG A 376 30.45 -5.65 -0.35
C ARG A 376 29.49 -6.09 0.74
N LEU A 377 28.22 -5.73 0.64
CA LEU A 377 27.21 -6.05 1.66
C LEU A 377 26.78 -7.51 1.63
N LEU A 378 26.63 -8.08 0.43
CA LEU A 378 26.09 -9.42 0.19
C LEU A 378 26.97 -10.20 -0.76
N PRO A 379 28.22 -10.54 -0.38
CA PRO A 379 29.22 -11.06 -1.31
C PRO A 379 28.81 -12.39 -1.93
N ARG A 380 28.23 -13.32 -1.17
CA ARG A 380 27.80 -14.61 -1.71
C ARG A 380 26.59 -14.49 -2.62
N VAL A 381 25.59 -13.72 -2.22
CA VAL A 381 24.38 -13.43 -3.00
C VAL A 381 24.75 -12.77 -4.32
N TYR A 382 25.70 -11.83 -4.30
CA TYR A 382 26.20 -11.17 -5.50
C TYR A 382 26.85 -12.17 -6.48
N GLN A 383 27.66 -13.10 -5.99
CA GLN A 383 28.27 -14.14 -6.82
C GLN A 383 27.21 -14.98 -7.55
N ILE A 384 26.12 -15.30 -6.85
CA ILE A 384 25.00 -16.06 -7.43
C ILE A 384 24.31 -15.22 -8.51
N ILE A 385 24.08 -13.93 -8.25
CA ILE A 385 23.48 -13.03 -9.25
C ILE A 385 24.39 -12.89 -10.48
N GLU A 386 25.71 -12.81 -10.30
CA GLU A 386 26.65 -12.80 -11.42
C GLU A 386 26.51 -14.05 -12.29
N GLU A 387 26.40 -15.21 -11.69
CA GLU A 387 26.24 -16.46 -12.43
C GLU A 387 24.88 -16.55 -13.14
N ILE A 388 23.82 -16.10 -12.51
CA ILE A 388 22.49 -15.99 -13.15
C ILE A 388 22.59 -15.06 -14.37
N ASN A 389 23.23 -13.91 -14.21
CA ASN A 389 23.45 -12.94 -15.29
C ASN A 389 24.25 -13.53 -16.44
N ARG A 390 25.36 -14.21 -16.15
CA ARG A 390 26.20 -14.86 -17.16
C ARG A 390 25.39 -15.86 -17.99
N ARG A 391 24.63 -16.71 -17.34
CA ARG A 391 23.80 -17.74 -18.02
C ARG A 391 22.69 -17.08 -18.85
N PHE A 392 22.08 -16.04 -18.33
CA PHE A 392 21.02 -15.32 -19.05
C PHE A 392 21.56 -14.58 -20.28
N ILE A 393 22.74 -14.00 -20.19
CA ILE A 393 23.40 -13.38 -21.37
C ILE A 393 23.63 -14.42 -22.46
N LEU A 394 24.05 -15.64 -22.09
CA LEU A 394 24.20 -16.73 -23.06
C LEU A 394 22.89 -17.07 -23.75
N GLU A 395 21.78 -17.11 -23.01
CA GLU A 395 20.44 -17.33 -23.59
C GLU A 395 20.04 -16.21 -24.55
N ILE A 396 20.32 -14.95 -24.21
CA ILE A 396 20.09 -13.80 -25.11
C ILE A 396 20.93 -13.95 -26.39
N GLN A 397 22.21 -14.31 -26.28
CA GLN A 397 23.11 -14.52 -27.43
C GLN A 397 22.66 -15.66 -28.34
N GLN A 398 22.13 -16.73 -27.77
CA GLN A 398 21.58 -17.84 -28.55
C GLN A 398 20.33 -17.47 -29.32
N LYS A 399 19.44 -16.68 -28.68
CA LYS A 399 18.17 -16.27 -29.28
C LYS A 399 18.32 -15.10 -30.27
N TYR A 400 19.26 -14.21 -30.01
CA TYR A 400 19.52 -13.01 -30.80
C TYR A 400 21.02 -12.89 -31.16
N PRO A 401 21.57 -13.78 -32.00
CA PRO A 401 23.00 -13.78 -32.30
C PRO A 401 23.49 -12.42 -32.82
N GLY A 402 24.58 -11.90 -32.24
CA GLY A 402 25.20 -10.65 -32.64
C GLY A 402 24.45 -9.37 -32.23
N ASN A 403 23.34 -9.48 -31.51
CA ASN A 403 22.56 -8.33 -31.07
C ASN A 403 22.99 -7.86 -29.67
N PHE A 404 24.04 -7.01 -29.63
CA PHE A 404 24.58 -6.46 -28.39
C PHE A 404 23.60 -5.48 -27.70
N GLU A 405 22.74 -4.82 -28.45
CA GLU A 405 21.73 -3.94 -27.86
C GLU A 405 20.71 -4.69 -27.01
N LYS A 406 20.36 -5.90 -27.38
CA LYS A 406 19.48 -6.75 -26.55
C LYS A 406 20.16 -7.10 -25.22
N ILE A 407 21.44 -7.43 -25.24
CA ILE A 407 22.23 -7.71 -24.02
C ILE A 407 22.23 -6.48 -23.12
N LYS A 408 22.54 -5.31 -23.69
CA LYS A 408 22.56 -4.04 -22.96
C LYS A 408 21.23 -3.72 -22.27
N LYS A 409 20.12 -3.96 -22.97
CA LYS A 409 18.77 -3.67 -22.46
C LYS A 409 18.27 -4.69 -21.43
N MET A 410 18.68 -5.96 -21.54
CA MET A 410 18.08 -7.05 -20.77
C MET A 410 18.98 -7.61 -19.68
N ALA A 411 20.28 -7.41 -19.74
CA ALA A 411 21.21 -7.95 -18.74
C ALA A 411 20.79 -7.53 -17.31
N ILE A 412 20.97 -8.46 -16.37
CA ILE A 412 20.72 -8.20 -14.95
C ILE A 412 21.77 -7.27 -14.37
N ILE A 413 23.03 -7.51 -14.72
CA ILE A 413 24.17 -6.65 -14.35
C ILE A 413 24.67 -5.97 -15.61
N TYR A 414 24.59 -4.66 -15.62
CA TYR A 414 25.08 -3.84 -16.71
C TYR A 414 25.38 -2.42 -16.22
N ASP A 415 26.45 -1.80 -16.79
CA ASP A 415 26.84 -0.42 -16.48
C ASP A 415 27.03 -0.17 -14.96
N GLY A 416 27.68 -1.10 -14.28
CA GLY A 416 27.98 -0.99 -12.86
C GLY A 416 26.78 -1.14 -11.93
N GLN A 417 25.65 -1.60 -12.42
CA GLN A 417 24.39 -1.69 -11.67
C GLN A 417 23.82 -3.11 -11.70
N VAL A 418 23.23 -3.52 -10.59
CA VAL A 418 22.39 -4.71 -10.48
C VAL A 418 20.93 -4.29 -10.64
N LYS A 419 20.26 -4.77 -11.69
CA LYS A 419 18.88 -4.40 -12.04
C LYS A 419 17.91 -5.43 -11.47
N MET A 420 17.21 -5.08 -10.41
CA MET A 420 16.42 -6.03 -9.65
C MET A 420 15.18 -6.51 -10.41
N ALA A 421 14.50 -5.65 -11.17
CA ALA A 421 13.37 -6.07 -12.01
C ALA A 421 13.79 -7.13 -13.04
N HIS A 422 14.94 -6.98 -13.65
CA HIS A 422 15.47 -7.97 -14.62
C HIS A 422 15.73 -9.31 -13.94
N LEU A 423 16.32 -9.31 -12.76
CA LEU A 423 16.53 -10.52 -11.96
C LEU A 423 15.20 -11.21 -11.64
N ALA A 424 14.20 -10.45 -11.18
CA ALA A 424 12.88 -10.97 -10.84
C ALA A 424 12.18 -11.61 -12.04
N ILE A 425 12.27 -11.00 -13.22
CA ILE A 425 11.68 -11.52 -14.47
C ILE A 425 12.37 -12.79 -14.91
N VAL A 426 13.69 -12.81 -14.89
CA VAL A 426 14.49 -13.95 -15.35
C VAL A 426 14.24 -15.19 -14.49
N ALA A 427 14.18 -15.00 -13.17
CA ALA A 427 14.05 -16.09 -12.21
C ALA A 427 12.61 -16.43 -11.83
N GLY A 428 11.68 -15.49 -11.98
CA GLY A 428 10.27 -15.75 -11.69
C GLY A 428 9.57 -16.57 -12.78
N TYR A 429 8.64 -17.42 -12.41
CA TYR A 429 7.83 -18.15 -13.40
C TYR A 429 6.60 -17.35 -13.84
N SER A 430 6.24 -16.31 -13.13
CA SER A 430 5.13 -15.41 -13.46
C SER A 430 5.53 -13.98 -13.19
N VAL A 431 5.18 -13.11 -14.11
CA VAL A 431 5.32 -11.64 -14.03
C VAL A 431 3.96 -11.06 -14.31
N ASN A 432 3.34 -10.45 -13.32
CA ASN A 432 2.04 -9.83 -13.54
C ASN A 432 2.06 -8.32 -13.32
N GLY A 433 1.27 -7.63 -14.14
CA GLY A 433 0.82 -6.28 -13.89
C GLY A 433 -0.41 -6.27 -12.98
N VAL A 434 -0.86 -5.08 -12.60
CA VAL A 434 -1.88 -4.89 -11.56
C VAL A 434 -3.16 -4.19 -12.05
N ALA A 435 -3.21 -3.89 -13.34
CA ALA A 435 -4.40 -3.46 -14.08
C ALA A 435 -4.20 -3.81 -15.55
N ARG A 436 -5.28 -3.92 -16.31
CA ARG A 436 -5.18 -4.32 -17.72
C ARG A 436 -4.31 -3.37 -18.54
N LEU A 437 -4.54 -2.06 -18.43
CA LEU A 437 -3.72 -1.06 -19.13
C LEU A 437 -2.25 -1.13 -18.70
N HIS A 438 -1.99 -1.25 -17.41
CA HIS A 438 -0.63 -1.39 -16.87
C HIS A 438 0.09 -2.58 -17.50
N THR A 439 -0.56 -3.71 -17.56
CA THR A 439 0.02 -4.93 -18.12
C THR A 439 0.34 -4.77 -19.61
N GLU A 440 -0.54 -4.12 -20.38
CA GLU A 440 -0.29 -3.83 -21.79
C GLU A 440 0.89 -2.86 -21.98
N ILE A 441 1.03 -1.85 -21.12
CA ILE A 441 2.18 -0.94 -21.15
C ILE A 441 3.48 -1.69 -20.82
N LEU A 442 3.47 -2.59 -19.85
CA LEU A 442 4.62 -3.43 -19.53
C LEU A 442 5.05 -4.28 -20.75
N LYS A 443 4.09 -4.94 -21.39
CA LYS A 443 4.33 -5.82 -22.55
C LYS A 443 4.84 -5.07 -23.78
N ASN A 444 4.31 -3.88 -24.03
CA ASN A 444 4.53 -3.17 -25.29
C ASN A 444 5.56 -2.02 -25.20
N GLN A 445 5.92 -1.59 -23.98
CA GLN A 445 6.82 -0.48 -23.74
C GLN A 445 7.95 -0.87 -22.76
N GLU A 446 7.68 -0.85 -21.46
CA GLU A 446 8.72 -0.91 -20.42
C GLU A 446 9.49 -2.25 -20.39
N LEU A 447 8.80 -3.36 -20.55
CA LEU A 447 9.38 -4.71 -20.50
C LEU A 447 9.23 -5.46 -21.82
N LYS A 448 9.13 -4.73 -22.91
CA LYS A 448 8.89 -5.26 -24.25
C LYS A 448 9.88 -6.37 -24.63
N ASP A 449 11.16 -6.14 -24.38
CA ASP A 449 12.20 -7.12 -24.75
C ASP A 449 12.03 -8.45 -23.99
N PHE A 450 11.67 -8.36 -22.73
CA PHE A 450 11.37 -9.55 -21.90
C PHE A 450 10.09 -10.24 -22.33
N TYR A 451 9.06 -9.50 -22.68
CA TYR A 451 7.82 -10.07 -23.18
C TYR A 451 8.02 -10.80 -24.52
N GLU A 452 8.79 -10.23 -25.43
CA GLU A 452 9.13 -10.87 -26.70
C GLU A 452 9.91 -12.17 -26.50
N MET A 453 10.77 -12.22 -25.50
CA MET A 453 11.59 -13.41 -25.20
C MET A 453 10.84 -14.47 -24.40
N MET A 454 10.00 -14.07 -23.46
CA MET A 454 9.34 -14.92 -22.46
C MET A 454 7.85 -14.57 -22.30
N PRO A 455 7.06 -14.58 -23.39
CA PRO A 455 5.67 -14.09 -23.34
C PRO A 455 4.80 -14.91 -22.38
N GLU A 456 5.10 -16.17 -22.15
CA GLU A 456 4.37 -17.08 -21.28
C GLU A 456 4.38 -16.68 -19.81
N LYS A 457 5.35 -15.88 -19.37
CA LYS A 457 5.44 -15.40 -17.98
C LYS A 457 4.46 -14.27 -17.68
N PHE A 458 4.07 -13.47 -18.68
CA PHE A 458 3.35 -12.21 -18.50
C PHE A 458 1.85 -12.43 -18.42
N ASN A 459 1.24 -11.88 -17.39
CA ASN A 459 -0.21 -11.90 -17.20
C ASN A 459 -0.68 -10.67 -16.40
N ASN A 460 -1.99 -10.47 -16.37
CA ASN A 460 -2.63 -9.40 -15.60
C ASN A 460 -3.41 -9.96 -14.43
N LYS A 461 -3.26 -9.31 -13.27
CA LYS A 461 -4.11 -9.50 -12.10
C LYS A 461 -4.56 -8.12 -11.62
N THR A 462 -5.74 -7.70 -12.05
CA THR A 462 -6.29 -6.41 -11.63
C THR A 462 -6.45 -6.39 -10.12
N ASN A 463 -5.93 -5.34 -9.49
CA ASN A 463 -6.00 -5.16 -8.05
C ASN A 463 -7.45 -5.12 -7.55
N GLY A 464 -7.60 -5.32 -6.27
CA GLY A 464 -8.87 -5.23 -5.57
C GLY A 464 -8.66 -4.79 -4.12
N ILE A 465 -9.75 -4.55 -3.45
CA ILE A 465 -9.81 -4.12 -2.04
C ILE A 465 -10.73 -5.05 -1.25
N THR A 466 -10.52 -5.13 0.06
CA THR A 466 -11.45 -5.89 0.91
C THR A 466 -12.66 -5.05 1.31
N GLN A 467 -13.83 -5.54 0.98
CA GLN A 467 -15.10 -4.94 1.38
C GLN A 467 -15.36 -5.03 2.88
N ARG A 468 -14.73 -5.96 3.58
CA ARG A 468 -14.85 -6.08 5.03
C ARG A 468 -14.27 -4.86 5.74
N ARG A 469 -13.13 -4.35 5.28
CA ARG A 469 -12.54 -3.10 5.79
C ARG A 469 -13.26 -1.86 5.25
N PHE A 470 -13.41 -1.75 3.94
CA PHE A 470 -13.76 -0.48 3.30
C PHE A 470 -15.28 -0.26 3.13
N LEU A 471 -16.10 -1.25 3.40
CA LEU A 471 -17.55 -1.09 3.49
C LEU A 471 -18.09 -1.51 4.85
N ALA A 472 -17.90 -2.76 5.26
CA ALA A 472 -18.46 -3.26 6.51
C ALA A 472 -17.96 -2.50 7.75
N HIS A 473 -16.66 -2.28 7.87
CA HIS A 473 -16.06 -1.54 8.98
C HIS A 473 -16.08 -0.02 8.74
N GLY A 474 -15.68 0.42 7.55
CA GLY A 474 -15.48 1.83 7.25
C GLY A 474 -16.75 2.64 7.05
N ASN A 475 -17.85 2.00 6.64
CA ASN A 475 -19.12 2.66 6.35
C ASN A 475 -20.30 1.80 6.82
N PRO A 476 -20.47 1.66 8.12
CA PRO A 476 -21.52 0.78 8.67
C PRO A 476 -22.93 1.21 8.28
N LEU A 477 -23.20 2.51 8.12
CA LEU A 477 -24.51 2.99 7.66
C LEU A 477 -24.86 2.48 6.27
N LEU A 478 -23.90 2.53 5.35
CA LEU A 478 -24.10 1.98 4.00
C LEU A 478 -24.14 0.46 4.01
N ALA A 479 -23.31 -0.19 4.79
CA ALA A 479 -23.29 -1.65 4.92
C ALA A 479 -24.65 -2.18 5.41
N ASP A 480 -25.23 -1.55 6.41
CA ASP A 480 -26.56 -1.91 6.93
C ASP A 480 -27.65 -1.70 5.89
N TRP A 481 -27.61 -0.57 5.17
CA TRP A 481 -28.58 -0.30 4.10
C TRP A 481 -28.48 -1.32 2.97
N VAL A 482 -27.27 -1.67 2.54
CA VAL A 482 -27.04 -2.69 1.52
C VAL A 482 -27.58 -4.05 1.99
N THR A 483 -27.31 -4.42 3.21
CA THR A 483 -27.80 -5.68 3.79
C THR A 483 -29.32 -5.74 3.87
N ASP A 484 -29.96 -4.63 4.23
CA ASP A 484 -31.44 -4.53 4.23
C ASP A 484 -32.03 -4.70 2.84
N LYS A 485 -31.36 -4.19 1.81
CA LYS A 485 -31.84 -4.23 0.42
C LYS A 485 -31.61 -5.57 -0.28
N ILE A 486 -30.44 -6.19 -0.08
CA ILE A 486 -30.03 -7.35 -0.87
C ILE A 486 -29.56 -8.56 -0.02
N GLY A 487 -29.61 -8.46 1.29
CA GLY A 487 -29.08 -9.49 2.20
C GLY A 487 -27.57 -9.36 2.46
N PRO A 488 -27.02 -10.24 3.32
CA PRO A 488 -25.63 -10.11 3.81
C PRO A 488 -24.58 -10.79 2.91
N ASP A 489 -24.96 -11.45 1.84
CA ASP A 489 -24.06 -12.28 1.03
C ASP A 489 -22.94 -11.48 0.34
N TRP A 490 -23.12 -10.15 0.18
CA TRP A 490 -22.11 -9.27 -0.40
C TRP A 490 -20.79 -9.26 0.40
N ILE A 491 -20.84 -9.58 1.68
CA ILE A 491 -19.64 -9.55 2.56
C ILE A 491 -18.57 -10.53 2.08
N THR A 492 -19.01 -11.67 1.52
CA THR A 492 -18.12 -12.70 0.96
C THR A 492 -18.21 -12.85 -0.54
N ASP A 493 -19.18 -12.20 -1.18
CA ASP A 493 -19.36 -12.19 -2.62
C ASP A 493 -19.79 -10.79 -3.07
N LEU A 494 -18.84 -9.95 -3.39
CA LEU A 494 -19.10 -8.54 -3.72
C LEU A 494 -19.88 -8.38 -5.02
N SER A 495 -19.95 -9.41 -5.88
CA SER A 495 -20.79 -9.39 -7.10
C SER A 495 -22.27 -9.24 -6.79
N GLN A 496 -22.68 -9.58 -5.58
CA GLN A 496 -24.06 -9.38 -5.11
C GLN A 496 -24.51 -7.91 -5.12
N LEU A 497 -23.57 -6.97 -5.06
CA LEU A 497 -23.88 -5.53 -5.13
C LEU A 497 -24.61 -5.14 -6.43
N SER A 498 -24.45 -5.94 -7.49
CA SER A 498 -25.17 -5.70 -8.76
C SER A 498 -26.68 -5.73 -8.61
N LYS A 499 -27.20 -6.42 -7.58
CA LYS A 499 -28.63 -6.44 -7.25
C LYS A 499 -29.16 -5.05 -6.86
N LEU A 500 -28.30 -4.13 -6.44
CA LEU A 500 -28.68 -2.74 -6.13
C LEU A 500 -29.12 -1.96 -7.36
N LYS A 501 -28.79 -2.41 -8.57
CA LYS A 501 -29.17 -1.73 -9.82
C LYS A 501 -30.67 -1.55 -9.98
N VAL A 502 -31.47 -2.43 -9.41
CA VAL A 502 -32.95 -2.33 -9.46
C VAL A 502 -33.48 -1.08 -8.74
N TYR A 503 -32.68 -0.49 -7.83
CA TYR A 503 -33.04 0.72 -7.09
C TYR A 503 -32.53 2.01 -7.73
N ALA A 504 -31.91 1.92 -8.91
CA ALA A 504 -31.33 3.09 -9.58
C ALA A 504 -32.33 4.18 -9.96
N ASP A 505 -33.61 3.83 -10.16
CA ASP A 505 -34.69 4.73 -10.46
C ASP A 505 -35.74 4.81 -9.34
N ASP A 506 -35.51 4.19 -8.20
CA ASP A 506 -36.39 4.24 -7.03
C ASP A 506 -36.07 5.50 -6.19
N GLU A 507 -36.95 6.48 -6.22
CA GLU A 507 -36.75 7.77 -5.54
C GLU A 507 -36.50 7.62 -4.04
N LYS A 508 -37.18 6.70 -3.37
CA LYS A 508 -37.03 6.45 -1.94
C LYS A 508 -35.63 5.86 -1.63
N ALA A 509 -35.23 4.86 -2.41
CA ALA A 509 -33.91 4.23 -2.23
C ALA A 509 -32.78 5.24 -2.51
N LEU A 510 -32.91 6.07 -3.54
CA LEU A 510 -31.93 7.12 -3.85
C LEU A 510 -31.84 8.15 -2.72
N GLN A 511 -32.96 8.55 -2.15
CA GLN A 511 -33.00 9.49 -1.05
C GLN A 511 -32.36 8.88 0.22
N GLU A 512 -32.65 7.62 0.52
CA GLU A 512 -32.01 6.89 1.63
C GLU A 512 -30.48 6.84 1.45
N PHE A 513 -30.03 6.50 0.25
CA PHE A 513 -28.60 6.43 -0.10
C PHE A 513 -27.89 7.77 0.12
N MET A 514 -28.46 8.85 -0.37
CA MET A 514 -27.91 10.20 -0.23
C MET A 514 -27.99 10.72 1.21
N THR A 515 -29.00 10.31 1.99
CA THR A 515 -29.07 10.61 3.43
C THR A 515 -27.91 9.97 4.19
N ILE A 516 -27.56 8.73 3.85
CA ILE A 516 -26.39 8.05 4.41
C ILE A 516 -25.11 8.81 4.06
N LYS A 517 -24.94 9.19 2.81
CA LYS A 517 -23.79 10.00 2.36
C LYS A 517 -23.72 11.30 3.14
N PHE A 518 -24.82 11.98 3.32
CA PHE A 518 -24.87 13.25 4.07
C PHE A 518 -24.45 13.07 5.52
N LYS A 519 -24.90 12.01 6.21
CA LYS A 519 -24.46 11.69 7.57
C LYS A 519 -22.96 11.45 7.65
N ASN A 520 -22.40 10.74 6.67
CA ASN A 520 -20.96 10.53 6.57
C ASN A 520 -20.21 11.86 6.33
N LYS A 521 -20.77 12.75 5.52
CA LYS A 521 -20.22 14.09 5.28
C LYS A 521 -20.25 14.95 6.57
N GLU A 522 -21.32 14.88 7.35
CA GLU A 522 -21.39 15.55 8.64
C GLU A 522 -20.30 15.04 9.59
N ARG A 523 -20.07 13.72 9.62
CA ARG A 523 -19.00 13.10 10.42
C ARG A 523 -17.63 13.60 10.01
N LEU A 524 -17.35 13.66 8.71
CA LEU A 524 -16.08 14.20 8.20
C LEU A 524 -15.95 15.69 8.47
N ALA A 525 -17.01 16.48 8.32
CA ALA A 525 -17.02 17.91 8.64
C ALA A 525 -16.68 18.16 10.10
N LYS A 526 -17.21 17.37 11.00
CA LYS A 526 -16.86 17.41 12.43
C LYS A 526 -15.39 17.08 12.67
N TYR A 527 -14.89 16.02 12.03
CA TYR A 527 -13.49 15.64 12.10
C TYR A 527 -12.56 16.79 11.63
N ILE A 528 -12.91 17.42 10.51
CA ILE A 528 -12.14 18.54 9.96
C ILE A 528 -12.15 19.74 10.92
N LEU A 529 -13.30 20.06 11.50
CA LEU A 529 -13.40 21.15 12.46
C LEU A 529 -12.52 20.89 13.69
N GLU A 530 -12.56 19.68 14.23
CA GLU A 530 -11.79 19.29 15.42
C GLU A 530 -10.27 19.26 15.16
N HIS A 531 -9.84 18.84 13.98
CA HIS A 531 -8.41 18.64 13.66
C HIS A 531 -7.79 19.79 12.88
N ASN A 532 -8.56 20.47 12.01
CA ASN A 532 -8.07 21.54 11.16
C ASN A 532 -8.55 22.93 11.61
N GLY A 533 -9.56 23.00 12.46
CA GLY A 533 -10.18 24.28 12.85
C GLY A 533 -10.92 24.97 11.70
N VAL A 534 -11.25 24.26 10.64
CA VAL A 534 -11.95 24.76 9.46
C VAL A 534 -13.39 24.26 9.48
N GLU A 535 -14.33 25.22 9.42
CA GLU A 535 -15.75 24.90 9.29
C GLU A 535 -16.09 24.67 7.81
N VAL A 536 -16.59 23.48 7.50
CA VAL A 536 -17.01 23.09 6.15
C VAL A 536 -18.51 22.75 6.14
N ASP A 537 -19.19 23.15 5.07
CA ASP A 537 -20.61 22.88 4.89
C ASP A 537 -20.79 21.48 4.28
N PRO A 538 -21.44 20.54 4.98
CA PRO A 538 -21.69 19.21 4.43
C PRO A 538 -22.64 19.20 3.22
N HIS A 539 -23.35 20.30 2.96
CA HIS A 539 -24.12 20.45 1.70
C HIS A 539 -23.24 20.80 0.49
N SER A 540 -22.02 21.27 0.71
CA SER A 540 -21.07 21.51 -0.38
C SER A 540 -20.63 20.19 -1.04
N ILE A 541 -20.14 20.28 -2.28
CA ILE A 541 -19.54 19.10 -2.92
C ILE A 541 -18.21 18.77 -2.22
N PHE A 542 -18.09 17.57 -1.69
CA PHE A 542 -16.83 17.05 -1.14
C PHE A 542 -16.00 16.42 -2.25
N ASP A 543 -15.06 17.21 -2.76
CA ASP A 543 -14.13 16.85 -3.82
C ASP A 543 -12.81 16.42 -3.18
N ILE A 544 -12.48 15.13 -3.27
CA ILE A 544 -11.46 14.54 -2.40
C ILE A 544 -10.34 13.88 -3.21
N GLN A 545 -9.11 14.29 -2.91
CA GLN A 545 -7.89 13.65 -3.39
C GLN A 545 -7.02 13.23 -2.22
N VAL A 546 -7.04 11.95 -1.87
CA VAL A 546 -6.25 11.38 -0.77
C VAL A 546 -5.41 10.22 -1.28
N LYS A 547 -4.10 10.43 -1.29
CA LYS A 547 -3.09 9.49 -1.77
C LYS A 547 -1.69 10.04 -1.48
N ARG A 548 -0.63 9.23 -1.61
CA ARG A 548 0.75 9.73 -1.56
C ARG A 548 0.92 10.95 -2.46
N LEU A 549 1.69 11.91 -2.01
CA LEU A 549 2.03 13.03 -2.85
C LEU A 549 3.17 12.63 -3.79
N HIS A 550 2.87 12.65 -5.07
CA HIS A 550 3.84 12.49 -6.15
C HIS A 550 3.40 13.34 -7.34
N GLU A 551 4.35 13.88 -8.09
CA GLU A 551 4.04 14.76 -9.22
C GLU A 551 3.15 14.10 -10.28
N TYR A 552 3.33 12.78 -10.55
CA TYR A 552 2.50 12.09 -11.54
C TYR A 552 1.03 11.91 -11.10
N LYS A 553 0.75 11.92 -9.79
CA LYS A 553 -0.61 11.86 -9.24
C LYS A 553 -1.34 13.20 -9.37
N ARG A 554 -0.60 14.24 -9.64
CA ARG A 554 -1.04 15.58 -10.06
C ARG A 554 -1.89 16.32 -9.02
N GLN A 555 -1.58 16.22 -7.75
CA GLN A 555 -2.14 17.13 -6.76
C GLN A 555 -1.94 18.59 -7.17
N LEU A 556 -0.83 18.88 -7.85
CA LEU A 556 -0.55 20.20 -8.41
C LEU A 556 -1.64 20.65 -9.40
N LEU A 557 -2.09 19.78 -10.30
CA LEU A 557 -3.20 20.09 -11.22
C LEU A 557 -4.47 20.49 -10.46
N ASN A 558 -4.79 19.76 -9.41
CA ASN A 558 -5.96 20.02 -8.56
C ASN A 558 -5.85 21.40 -7.90
N ILE A 559 -4.73 21.69 -7.24
CA ILE A 559 -4.60 22.98 -6.53
C ILE A 559 -4.50 24.17 -7.49
N LEU A 560 -3.89 24.01 -8.65
CA LEU A 560 -3.90 25.06 -9.69
C LEU A 560 -5.31 25.33 -10.19
N HIS A 561 -6.15 24.30 -10.35
CA HIS A 561 -7.55 24.46 -10.69
C HIS A 561 -8.33 25.16 -9.57
N VAL A 562 -8.03 24.89 -8.32
CA VAL A 562 -8.62 25.62 -7.18
C VAL A 562 -8.30 27.12 -7.27
N ILE A 563 -7.05 27.46 -7.58
CA ILE A 563 -6.64 28.85 -7.82
C ILE A 563 -7.44 29.47 -8.96
N TYR A 564 -7.59 28.72 -10.06
CA TYR A 564 -8.40 29.14 -11.19
C TYR A 564 -9.86 29.44 -10.78
N LEU A 565 -10.49 28.55 -10.03
CA LEU A 565 -11.86 28.75 -9.52
C LEU A 565 -11.94 29.99 -8.61
N TYR A 566 -10.97 30.14 -7.73
CA TYR A 566 -10.89 31.34 -6.86
C TYR A 566 -10.83 32.63 -7.68
N ASN A 567 -9.99 32.66 -8.74
CA ASN A 567 -9.93 33.79 -9.66
C ASN A 567 -11.27 34.07 -10.37
N GLN A 568 -11.97 33.03 -10.81
CA GLN A 568 -13.27 33.14 -11.46
C GLN A 568 -14.32 33.73 -10.50
N ILE A 569 -14.38 33.25 -9.27
CA ILE A 569 -15.31 33.74 -8.23
C ILE A 569 -15.02 35.21 -7.91
N LYS A 570 -13.74 35.58 -7.79
CA LYS A 570 -13.34 36.99 -7.53
C LYS A 570 -13.70 37.92 -8.69
N ALA A 571 -13.51 37.48 -9.93
CA ALA A 571 -13.82 38.26 -11.13
C ALA A 571 -15.35 38.36 -11.40
N HIS A 572 -16.09 37.36 -11.00
CA HIS A 572 -17.53 37.21 -11.26
C HIS A 572 -18.27 36.82 -10.00
N PRO A 573 -18.42 37.73 -8.99
CA PRO A 573 -19.04 37.39 -7.70
C PRO A 573 -20.49 36.91 -7.82
N GLU A 574 -21.17 37.33 -8.88
CA GLU A 574 -22.56 36.98 -9.21
C GLU A 574 -22.69 35.60 -9.90
N MET A 575 -21.60 34.96 -10.23
CA MET A 575 -21.60 33.68 -10.91
C MET A 575 -22.35 32.62 -10.07
N ASP A 576 -23.21 31.87 -10.74
CA ASP A 576 -23.83 30.69 -10.14
C ASP A 576 -22.80 29.59 -9.92
N PHE A 577 -22.27 29.51 -8.72
CA PHE A 577 -21.25 28.58 -8.31
C PHE A 577 -21.76 27.75 -7.13
N TYR A 578 -21.85 26.44 -7.30
CA TYR A 578 -22.24 25.55 -6.23
C TYR A 578 -21.10 25.42 -5.20
N PRO A 579 -21.34 25.58 -3.90
CA PRO A 579 -20.28 25.50 -2.89
C PRO A 579 -19.51 24.19 -2.97
N ARG A 580 -18.19 24.28 -2.90
CA ARG A 580 -17.31 23.13 -3.03
C ARG A 580 -16.21 23.16 -1.96
N THR A 581 -15.97 22.01 -1.37
CA THR A 581 -14.87 21.76 -0.43
C THR A 581 -13.89 20.80 -1.07
N PHE A 582 -12.67 21.29 -1.36
CA PHE A 582 -11.58 20.47 -1.84
C PHE A 582 -10.80 19.93 -0.65
N ILE A 583 -10.74 18.60 -0.53
CA ILE A 583 -10.11 17.91 0.58
C ILE A 583 -8.91 17.14 0.07
N PHE A 584 -7.74 17.44 0.62
CA PHE A 584 -6.48 16.78 0.32
C PHE A 584 -6.00 15.99 1.53
N GLY A 585 -5.33 14.89 1.29
CA GLY A 585 -4.57 14.14 2.28
C GLY A 585 -3.43 13.44 1.56
N ALA A 586 -2.20 13.70 1.98
CA ALA A 586 -1.03 13.19 1.28
C ALA A 586 0.21 13.25 2.15
N LYS A 587 1.00 12.18 2.14
CA LYS A 587 2.35 12.19 2.67
C LYS A 587 3.35 12.24 1.51
N ALA A 588 4.31 13.16 1.58
CA ALA A 588 5.42 13.21 0.64
C ALA A 588 6.62 12.46 1.23
N SER A 589 7.41 11.80 0.37
CA SER A 589 8.71 11.26 0.80
C SER A 589 9.57 12.37 1.40
N ALA A 590 10.24 12.09 2.51
CA ALA A 590 11.04 13.10 3.24
C ALA A 590 12.10 13.79 2.37
N ALA A 591 12.66 13.05 1.41
CA ALA A 591 13.68 13.56 0.50
C ALA A 591 13.12 14.26 -0.75
N TYR A 592 11.80 14.21 -0.96
CA TYR A 592 11.17 14.76 -2.15
C TYR A 592 10.76 16.22 -1.96
N ALA A 593 11.73 17.11 -2.15
CA ALA A 593 11.57 18.55 -1.88
C ALA A 593 10.40 19.19 -2.63
N ARG A 594 10.23 18.90 -3.94
CA ARG A 594 9.14 19.48 -4.73
C ARG A 594 7.78 19.01 -4.27
N ALA A 595 7.62 17.73 -3.93
CA ALA A 595 6.39 17.19 -3.36
C ALA A 595 6.03 17.89 -2.04
N LYS A 596 7.02 18.11 -1.19
CA LYS A 596 6.83 18.87 0.08
C LYS A 596 6.43 20.31 -0.18
N LYS A 597 6.95 20.94 -1.22
CA LYS A 597 6.53 22.29 -1.63
C LYS A 597 5.11 22.35 -2.16
N ILE A 598 4.65 21.30 -2.83
CA ILE A 598 3.25 21.21 -3.27
C ILE A 598 2.31 21.15 -2.05
N ILE A 599 2.68 20.43 -1.00
CA ILE A 599 1.93 20.45 0.28
C ILE A 599 1.87 21.87 0.84
N LYS A 600 3.00 22.56 0.87
CA LYS A 600 3.06 23.96 1.31
C LYS A 600 2.16 24.87 0.46
N LEU A 601 2.14 24.69 -0.85
CA LEU A 601 1.28 25.43 -1.77
C LEU A 601 -0.20 25.21 -1.43
N ILE A 602 -0.61 23.95 -1.24
CA ILE A 602 -2.01 23.62 -0.88
C ILE A 602 -2.40 24.35 0.40
N ASN A 603 -1.57 24.34 1.41
CA ASN A 603 -1.85 25.03 2.68
C ASN A 603 -1.85 26.56 2.55
N CYS A 604 -0.97 27.13 1.73
CA CYS A 604 -0.98 28.58 1.47
C CYS A 604 -2.22 29.01 0.71
N VAL A 605 -2.67 28.22 -0.28
CA VAL A 605 -3.92 28.49 -0.99
C VAL A 605 -5.11 28.37 -0.03
N ALA A 606 -5.10 27.35 0.82
CA ALA A 606 -6.15 27.18 1.86
C ALA A 606 -6.26 28.39 2.77
N ASP A 607 -5.14 28.92 3.25
CA ASP A 607 -5.11 30.09 4.13
C ASP A 607 -5.74 31.32 3.47
N VAL A 608 -5.43 31.55 2.20
CA VAL A 608 -6.00 32.69 1.45
C VAL A 608 -7.48 32.49 1.16
N VAL A 609 -7.84 31.34 0.58
CA VAL A 609 -9.20 31.05 0.10
C VAL A 609 -10.18 30.94 1.27
N ASN A 610 -9.82 30.21 2.33
CA ASN A 610 -10.71 29.96 3.46
C ASN A 610 -11.01 31.24 4.28
N ASN A 611 -10.09 32.20 4.25
CA ASN A 611 -10.21 33.47 5.02
C ASN A 611 -10.69 34.65 4.17
N ASP A 612 -10.97 34.46 2.90
CA ASP A 612 -11.51 35.52 2.03
C ASP A 612 -13.03 35.61 2.14
N ALA A 613 -13.50 36.55 2.97
CA ALA A 613 -14.93 36.77 3.19
C ALA A 613 -15.68 37.16 1.91
N SER A 614 -15.00 37.71 0.90
CA SER A 614 -15.62 38.20 -0.33
C SER A 614 -16.18 37.10 -1.21
N ILE A 615 -15.76 35.86 -1.03
CA ILE A 615 -16.27 34.70 -1.79
C ILE A 615 -17.41 33.96 -1.06
N ASN A 616 -17.85 34.45 0.11
CA ASN A 616 -18.99 33.94 0.87
C ASN A 616 -18.94 32.43 1.16
N GLY A 617 -17.75 31.89 1.43
CA GLY A 617 -17.57 30.46 1.75
C GLY A 617 -17.88 29.50 0.58
N LYS A 618 -18.00 30.01 -0.64
CA LYS A 618 -18.27 29.16 -1.82
C LYS A 618 -17.20 28.13 -2.10
N LEU A 619 -15.97 28.38 -1.64
CA LEU A 619 -14.80 27.55 -1.88
C LEU A 619 -14.04 27.36 -0.57
N LYS A 620 -13.81 26.13 -0.19
CA LYS A 620 -13.00 25.75 0.96
C LYS A 620 -11.92 24.77 0.53
N VAL A 621 -10.75 24.86 1.13
CA VAL A 621 -9.63 23.95 0.90
C VAL A 621 -9.16 23.42 2.25
N VAL A 622 -9.05 22.09 2.35
CA VAL A 622 -8.65 21.41 3.57
C VAL A 622 -7.53 20.44 3.25
N PHE A 623 -6.46 20.47 4.03
CA PHE A 623 -5.42 19.46 4.01
C PHE A 623 -5.50 18.63 5.29
N ILE A 624 -5.92 17.37 5.18
CA ILE A 624 -6.02 16.46 6.32
C ILE A 624 -4.63 15.93 6.66
N GLU A 625 -4.17 16.28 7.86
CA GLU A 625 -2.87 15.88 8.39
C GLU A 625 -2.81 14.38 8.66
N ASN A 626 -1.64 13.81 8.42
CA ASN A 626 -1.32 12.41 8.76
C ASN A 626 -2.33 11.40 8.18
N TYR A 627 -2.56 11.48 6.87
CA TYR A 627 -3.41 10.53 6.16
C TYR A 627 -2.94 9.09 6.39
N ARG A 628 -3.83 8.24 6.87
CA ARG A 628 -3.60 6.83 7.22
C ARG A 628 -4.91 6.06 7.16
N VAL A 629 -4.87 4.73 7.34
CA VAL A 629 -6.06 3.87 7.18
C VAL A 629 -7.22 4.32 8.07
N SER A 630 -6.97 4.63 9.34
CA SER A 630 -8.04 4.97 10.28
C SER A 630 -8.81 6.23 9.94
N ASN A 631 -8.16 7.29 9.42
CA ASN A 631 -8.90 8.45 8.92
C ASN A 631 -9.37 8.30 7.46
N ALA A 632 -8.71 7.46 6.68
CA ALA A 632 -9.10 7.15 5.30
C ALA A 632 -10.54 6.59 5.23
N GLU A 633 -10.91 5.69 6.14
CA GLU A 633 -12.25 5.10 6.18
C GLU A 633 -13.34 6.17 6.31
N ILE A 634 -13.15 7.16 7.17
CA ILE A 634 -14.06 8.30 7.34
C ILE A 634 -14.15 9.13 6.05
N ILE A 635 -13.01 9.34 5.42
CA ILE A 635 -12.89 10.14 4.19
C ILE A 635 -13.58 9.47 3.01
N PHE A 636 -13.34 8.18 2.78
CA PHE A 636 -13.96 7.44 1.67
C PHE A 636 -15.48 7.41 1.78
N ALA A 637 -16.00 7.21 2.98
CA ALA A 637 -17.44 7.17 3.21
C ALA A 637 -18.13 8.52 2.94
N ALA A 638 -17.42 9.63 3.08
CA ALA A 638 -17.94 10.98 2.97
C ALA A 638 -17.74 11.61 1.57
N ALA A 639 -17.01 10.98 0.66
CA ALA A 639 -16.67 11.60 -0.60
C ALA A 639 -17.85 11.71 -1.56
N ASP A 640 -18.01 12.87 -2.19
CA ASP A 640 -18.88 13.05 -3.36
C ASP A 640 -18.11 12.74 -4.65
N VAL A 641 -16.89 13.25 -4.78
CA VAL A 641 -16.07 13.11 -5.99
C VAL A 641 -14.75 12.44 -5.64
N SER A 642 -14.42 11.40 -6.39
CA SER A 642 -13.15 10.67 -6.32
C SER A 642 -12.16 11.22 -7.33
N GLU A 643 -11.15 11.95 -6.87
CA GLU A 643 -10.11 12.52 -7.72
C GLU A 643 -9.04 11.47 -8.05
N GLN A 644 -9.03 11.02 -9.31
CA GLN A 644 -8.11 10.00 -9.84
C GLN A 644 -7.43 10.53 -11.10
N ILE A 645 -6.66 11.60 -10.95
CA ILE A 645 -6.22 12.50 -12.01
C ILE A 645 -4.75 12.33 -12.41
N SER A 646 -4.17 11.15 -12.21
CA SER A 646 -2.80 10.86 -12.65
C SER A 646 -2.59 11.15 -14.12
N THR A 647 -1.36 11.49 -14.50
CA THR A 647 -0.98 11.52 -15.91
C THR A 647 -1.21 10.14 -16.52
N ALA A 648 -1.95 10.04 -17.60
CA ALA A 648 -2.26 8.76 -18.23
C ALA A 648 -0.96 7.99 -18.55
N SER A 649 -0.94 6.70 -18.32
CA SER A 649 0.21 5.80 -18.42
C SER A 649 1.13 5.77 -17.18
N LYS A 650 0.86 6.51 -16.11
CA LYS A 650 1.78 6.60 -14.97
C LYS A 650 1.32 5.86 -13.72
N GLU A 651 0.02 5.83 -13.42
CA GLU A 651 -0.50 5.04 -12.32
C GLU A 651 -0.71 3.58 -12.77
N ALA A 652 -0.02 2.65 -12.14
CA ALA A 652 -0.14 1.24 -12.50
C ALA A 652 -1.57 0.71 -12.31
N SER A 653 -2.18 0.99 -11.20
CA SER A 653 -3.57 0.61 -10.91
C SER A 653 -4.30 1.72 -10.17
N GLY A 654 -3.82 2.08 -8.99
CA GLY A 654 -4.60 2.73 -7.97
C GLY A 654 -5.50 1.72 -7.24
N THR A 655 -5.78 1.98 -5.99
CA THR A 655 -6.77 1.24 -5.19
C THR A 655 -7.72 2.18 -4.47
N GLY A 656 -7.31 3.42 -4.24
CA GLY A 656 -8.19 4.47 -3.72
C GLY A 656 -9.43 4.67 -4.60
N ASN A 657 -9.27 4.62 -5.91
CA ASN A 657 -10.35 4.68 -6.89
C ASN A 657 -11.43 3.62 -6.61
N MET A 658 -11.05 2.40 -6.26
CA MET A 658 -11.97 1.31 -5.95
C MET A 658 -12.71 1.54 -4.63
N LYS A 659 -12.01 2.08 -3.62
CA LYS A 659 -12.58 2.40 -2.30
C LYS A 659 -13.65 3.50 -2.40
N PHE A 660 -13.37 4.53 -3.17
CA PHE A 660 -14.33 5.58 -3.46
C PHE A 660 -15.55 5.06 -4.23
N MET A 661 -15.33 4.27 -5.27
CA MET A 661 -16.39 3.66 -6.07
C MET A 661 -17.33 2.81 -5.19
N LEU A 662 -16.76 1.96 -4.35
CA LEU A 662 -17.50 1.12 -3.40
C LEU A 662 -18.38 1.95 -2.45
N ASN A 663 -17.91 3.13 -2.05
CA ASN A 663 -18.60 4.05 -1.17
C ASN A 663 -19.51 5.06 -1.90
N GLY A 664 -19.74 4.87 -3.19
CA GLY A 664 -20.69 5.67 -3.95
C GLY A 664 -20.17 7.04 -4.39
N ALA A 665 -18.87 7.19 -4.59
CA ALA A 665 -18.28 8.41 -5.14
C ALA A 665 -17.90 8.20 -6.61
N PRO A 666 -18.54 8.91 -7.55
CA PRO A 666 -18.15 8.88 -8.95
C PRO A 666 -16.70 9.31 -9.17
N THR A 667 -16.02 8.66 -10.10
CA THR A 667 -14.65 8.96 -10.45
C THR A 667 -14.57 10.18 -11.36
N LEU A 668 -13.75 11.16 -10.97
CA LEU A 668 -13.22 12.20 -11.84
C LEU A 668 -11.77 11.85 -12.12
N GLY A 669 -11.45 11.46 -13.33
CA GLY A 669 -10.12 10.92 -13.60
C GLY A 669 -9.74 10.83 -15.06
N THR A 670 -8.51 10.40 -15.26
CA THR A 670 -7.95 10.07 -16.57
C THR A 670 -8.13 8.57 -16.87
N MET A 671 -8.04 8.20 -18.15
CA MET A 671 -8.05 6.80 -18.56
C MET A 671 -6.67 6.17 -18.29
N ASP A 672 -6.42 5.90 -17.02
CA ASP A 672 -5.17 5.40 -16.49
C ASP A 672 -5.41 4.30 -15.44
N GLY A 673 -4.51 3.35 -15.36
CA GLY A 673 -4.58 2.27 -14.39
C GLY A 673 -5.92 1.56 -14.35
N ALA A 674 -6.42 1.32 -13.15
CA ALA A 674 -7.71 0.67 -12.93
C ALA A 674 -8.92 1.58 -13.26
N ASN A 675 -8.72 2.89 -13.48
CA ASN A 675 -9.81 3.78 -13.89
C ASN A 675 -10.47 3.29 -15.18
N VAL A 676 -9.68 2.73 -16.10
CA VAL A 676 -10.18 2.15 -17.35
C VAL A 676 -11.24 1.08 -17.08
N GLU A 677 -10.93 0.18 -16.15
CA GLU A 677 -11.84 -0.92 -15.81
C GLU A 677 -13.04 -0.43 -14.96
N ILE A 678 -12.82 0.58 -14.12
CA ILE A 678 -13.93 1.23 -13.38
C ILE A 678 -14.95 1.82 -14.33
N VAL A 679 -14.51 2.56 -15.35
CA VAL A 679 -15.38 3.16 -16.35
C VAL A 679 -16.12 2.07 -17.14
N GLN A 680 -15.46 0.98 -17.47
CA GLN A 680 -16.11 -0.15 -18.15
C GLN A 680 -17.21 -0.78 -17.31
N GLU A 681 -16.99 -0.94 -16.00
CA GLU A 681 -17.98 -1.54 -15.11
C GLU A 681 -19.17 -0.63 -14.84
N VAL A 682 -18.96 0.67 -14.70
CA VAL A 682 -20.02 1.62 -14.31
C VAL A 682 -20.67 2.36 -15.48
N GLY A 683 -19.98 2.41 -16.62
CA GLY A 683 -20.37 3.19 -17.80
C GLY A 683 -19.78 4.60 -17.78
N GLU A 684 -19.45 5.12 -18.97
CA GLU A 684 -18.88 6.47 -19.12
C GLU A 684 -19.80 7.58 -18.60
N GLU A 685 -21.12 7.38 -18.71
CA GLU A 685 -22.13 8.31 -18.21
C GLU A 685 -22.13 8.45 -16.68
N ASN A 686 -21.49 7.55 -15.98
CA ASN A 686 -21.42 7.53 -14.51
C ASN A 686 -20.02 7.85 -13.97
N ALA A 687 -19.16 8.43 -14.81
CA ALA A 687 -17.84 8.90 -14.48
C ALA A 687 -17.55 10.21 -15.21
N PHE A 688 -16.54 10.94 -14.76
CA PHE A 688 -16.10 12.20 -15.37
C PHE A 688 -14.67 12.03 -15.88
N ILE A 689 -14.52 11.75 -17.17
CA ILE A 689 -13.24 11.45 -17.79
C ILE A 689 -12.71 12.68 -18.52
N PHE A 690 -11.42 12.90 -18.40
CA PHE A 690 -10.71 14.01 -19.05
C PHE A 690 -9.27 13.62 -19.42
N GLY A 691 -8.62 14.52 -20.16
CA GLY A 691 -7.18 14.45 -20.38
C GLY A 691 -6.75 13.60 -21.56
N MET A 692 -5.47 13.68 -21.85
CA MET A 692 -4.84 12.90 -22.90
C MET A 692 -4.87 11.41 -22.57
N SER A 693 -4.94 10.58 -23.60
CA SER A 693 -4.82 9.13 -23.48
C SER A 693 -3.39 8.71 -23.18
N SER A 694 -3.22 7.48 -22.70
CA SER A 694 -1.87 6.90 -22.48
C SER A 694 -1.05 6.89 -23.78
N ASP A 695 -1.66 6.59 -24.91
CA ASP A 695 -0.97 6.59 -26.21
C ASP A 695 -0.48 7.97 -26.59
N GLN A 696 -1.28 9.02 -26.37
CA GLN A 696 -0.88 10.40 -26.62
C GLN A 696 0.30 10.82 -25.74
N ILE A 697 0.25 10.48 -24.45
CA ILE A 697 1.34 10.77 -23.50
C ILE A 697 2.63 10.06 -23.93
N ILE A 698 2.55 8.76 -24.18
CA ILE A 698 3.70 7.96 -24.60
C ILE A 698 4.29 8.51 -25.93
N ASN A 699 3.44 8.91 -26.86
CA ASN A 699 3.89 9.50 -28.11
C ASN A 699 4.67 10.81 -27.88
N TYR A 700 4.17 11.70 -27.02
CA TYR A 700 4.89 12.92 -26.65
C TYR A 700 6.22 12.63 -25.95
N GLU A 701 6.24 11.64 -25.07
CA GLU A 701 7.46 11.26 -24.37
C GLU A 701 8.51 10.67 -25.32
N ASN A 702 8.10 9.87 -26.28
CA ASN A 702 9.01 9.21 -27.23
C ASN A 702 9.44 10.12 -28.38
N ASN A 703 8.55 10.97 -28.88
CA ASN A 703 8.73 11.72 -30.12
C ASN A 703 8.79 13.25 -29.94
N GLY A 704 8.56 13.75 -28.73
CA GLY A 704 8.52 15.19 -28.47
C GLY A 704 7.26 15.87 -29.01
N GLY A 705 7.30 17.18 -29.11
CA GLY A 705 6.21 18.00 -29.70
C GLY A 705 5.26 18.64 -28.68
N TYR A 706 5.42 18.35 -27.39
CA TYR A 706 4.67 19.02 -26.32
C TYR A 706 5.34 20.34 -25.93
N ASP A 707 4.58 21.43 -25.93
CA ASP A 707 5.10 22.76 -25.61
C ASP A 707 4.23 23.48 -24.56
N PRO A 708 4.61 23.42 -23.28
CA PRO A 708 3.88 24.12 -22.24
C PRO A 708 3.97 25.65 -22.33
N ASP A 709 5.05 26.19 -22.91
CA ASP A 709 5.16 27.66 -23.14
C ASP A 709 4.09 28.19 -24.09
N PHE A 710 3.74 27.43 -25.10
CA PHE A 710 2.64 27.80 -26.01
C PHE A 710 1.32 27.95 -25.24
N ILE A 711 1.01 27.02 -24.35
CA ILE A 711 -0.19 27.06 -23.51
C ILE A 711 -0.14 28.29 -22.60
N TYR A 712 0.97 28.53 -21.93
CA TYR A 712 1.18 29.69 -21.06
C TYR A 712 0.98 31.01 -21.79
N ASN A 713 1.53 31.13 -23.00
CA ASN A 713 1.48 32.35 -23.77
C ASN A 713 0.12 32.59 -24.45
N THR A 714 -0.66 31.57 -24.73
CA THR A 714 -1.94 31.64 -25.43
C THR A 714 -3.17 31.60 -24.52
N ASP A 715 -3.00 31.17 -23.26
CA ASP A 715 -4.10 31.08 -22.29
C ASP A 715 -3.88 32.07 -21.13
N PRO A 716 -4.57 33.26 -21.16
CA PRO A 716 -4.38 34.26 -20.11
C PRO A 716 -4.76 33.80 -18.71
N GLU A 717 -5.76 32.90 -18.59
CA GLU A 717 -6.24 32.43 -17.28
C GLU A 717 -5.23 31.45 -16.66
N ILE A 718 -4.66 30.55 -17.46
CA ILE A 718 -3.58 29.66 -17.00
C ILE A 718 -2.36 30.51 -16.64
N ARG A 719 -2.01 31.47 -17.43
CA ARG A 719 -0.88 32.39 -17.13
C ARG A 719 -1.08 33.12 -15.82
N GLN A 720 -2.30 33.62 -15.56
CA GLN A 720 -2.62 34.27 -14.28
C GLN A 720 -2.40 33.32 -13.10
N VAL A 721 -2.88 32.10 -13.17
CA VAL A 721 -2.71 31.08 -12.14
C VAL A 721 -1.22 30.83 -11.85
N LEU A 722 -0.41 30.64 -12.90
CA LEU A 722 1.02 30.39 -12.73
C LEU A 722 1.76 31.60 -12.20
N MET A 723 1.42 32.81 -12.65
CA MET A 723 2.00 34.04 -12.13
C MET A 723 1.70 34.22 -10.62
N GLN A 724 0.55 33.81 -10.16
CA GLN A 724 0.18 33.88 -8.74
C GLN A 724 1.04 32.99 -7.83
N LEU A 725 1.77 32.03 -8.38
CA LEU A 725 2.76 31.25 -7.62
C LEU A 725 3.98 32.11 -7.20
N ILE A 726 4.30 33.17 -7.96
CA ILE A 726 5.54 33.92 -7.84
C ILE A 726 5.36 35.43 -7.66
N ASN A 727 4.11 35.92 -7.51
CA ASN A 727 3.83 37.35 -7.41
C ASN A 727 3.38 37.84 -6.02
N GLY A 728 3.46 36.97 -5.01
CA GLY A 728 3.07 37.31 -3.64
C GLY A 728 1.60 37.03 -3.28
N THR A 729 0.81 36.48 -4.19
CA THR A 729 -0.63 36.18 -3.92
C THR A 729 -0.81 35.17 -2.80
N PHE A 730 -0.05 34.09 -2.79
CA PHE A 730 -0.18 33.01 -1.81
C PHE A 730 0.96 32.94 -0.80
N SER A 731 2.04 33.67 -1.03
CA SER A 731 3.17 33.78 -0.12
C SER A 731 3.82 35.14 -0.28
N SER A 732 4.14 35.80 0.83
CA SER A 732 4.96 37.02 0.82
C SER A 732 6.38 36.76 0.29
N ASP A 733 6.89 35.55 0.44
CA ASP A 733 8.12 35.10 -0.20
C ASP A 733 7.81 34.69 -1.64
N THR A 734 8.13 35.54 -2.58
CA THR A 734 7.89 35.33 -4.02
C THR A 734 8.74 34.21 -4.62
N GLU A 735 9.77 33.76 -3.92
CA GLU A 735 10.61 32.63 -4.34
C GLU A 735 10.13 31.29 -3.80
N MET A 736 9.17 31.28 -2.90
CA MET A 736 8.68 30.05 -2.25
C MET A 736 8.29 28.96 -3.24
N PHE A 737 7.54 29.33 -4.28
CA PHE A 737 7.01 28.39 -5.29
C PHE A 737 7.69 28.52 -6.66
N ARG A 738 8.83 29.19 -6.73
CA ARG A 738 9.60 29.37 -7.95
C ARG A 738 9.99 28.02 -8.58
N ASP A 739 10.37 27.08 -7.76
CA ASP A 739 10.70 25.72 -8.23
C ASP A 739 9.52 25.05 -8.95
N ILE A 740 8.31 25.17 -8.39
CA ILE A 740 7.09 24.65 -9.03
C ILE A 740 6.84 25.35 -10.36
N TYR A 741 6.90 26.69 -10.38
CA TYR A 741 6.75 27.49 -11.60
C TYR A 741 7.76 27.05 -12.68
N ASN A 742 9.02 26.96 -12.32
CA ASN A 742 10.09 26.56 -13.23
C ASN A 742 9.93 25.12 -13.73
N SER A 743 9.43 24.22 -12.90
CA SER A 743 9.19 22.82 -13.31
C SER A 743 8.21 22.70 -14.47
N LEU A 744 7.33 23.69 -14.63
CA LEU A 744 6.32 23.73 -15.68
C LEU A 744 6.81 24.43 -16.95
N LEU A 745 7.74 25.39 -16.84
CA LEU A 745 8.07 26.32 -17.93
C LEU A 745 9.54 26.43 -18.30
N ASP A 746 10.48 26.05 -17.43
CA ASP A 746 11.90 26.31 -17.67
C ASP A 746 12.57 25.25 -18.56
N LYS A 747 12.70 25.58 -19.85
CA LYS A 747 13.36 24.73 -20.84
C LYS A 747 14.89 24.70 -20.72
N ARG A 748 15.49 25.63 -19.99
CA ARG A 748 16.96 25.74 -19.87
C ARG A 748 17.54 24.74 -18.89
N ASN A 749 16.81 24.51 -17.77
CA ASN A 749 17.27 23.66 -16.68
C ASN A 749 16.56 22.29 -16.64
N MET A 750 15.53 22.10 -17.48
CA MET A 750 14.81 20.83 -17.57
C MET A 750 14.68 20.40 -19.03
N PRO A 751 15.10 19.17 -19.36
CA PRO A 751 14.97 18.65 -20.73
C PRO A 751 13.52 18.62 -21.24
N ARG A 752 12.57 18.40 -20.32
CA ARG A 752 11.14 18.40 -20.60
C ARG A 752 10.42 19.11 -19.46
N PRO A 753 10.17 20.42 -19.57
CA PRO A 753 9.32 21.12 -18.61
C PRO A 753 7.89 20.59 -18.67
N ASP A 754 7.17 20.70 -17.58
CA ASP A 754 5.84 20.10 -17.42
C ASP A 754 5.84 18.59 -17.77
N GLN A 755 6.73 17.87 -17.13
CA GLN A 755 6.96 16.43 -17.34
C GLN A 755 5.68 15.59 -17.27
N TYR A 756 4.71 16.02 -16.45
CA TYR A 756 3.48 15.29 -16.22
C TYR A 756 2.25 15.90 -16.90
N PHE A 757 2.46 16.79 -17.88
CA PHE A 757 1.43 17.33 -18.76
C PHE A 757 0.28 18.06 -18.04
N ILE A 758 0.59 18.74 -16.95
CA ILE A 758 -0.38 19.49 -16.15
C ILE A 758 -1.07 20.57 -16.96
N LEU A 759 -0.31 21.39 -17.70
CA LEU A 759 -0.87 22.46 -18.52
C LEU A 759 -1.65 21.92 -19.71
N GLY A 760 -1.17 20.82 -20.30
CA GLY A 760 -1.84 20.16 -21.42
C GLY A 760 -3.21 19.61 -21.08
N ASP A 761 -3.39 19.12 -19.84
CA ASP A 761 -4.67 18.57 -19.37
C ASP A 761 -5.52 19.57 -18.57
N PHE A 762 -5.02 20.77 -18.31
CA PHE A 762 -5.68 21.73 -17.42
C PHE A 762 -7.10 22.07 -17.89
N ARG A 763 -7.27 22.43 -19.16
CA ARG A 763 -8.58 22.84 -19.71
C ARG A 763 -9.57 21.69 -19.73
N SER A 764 -9.15 20.50 -20.13
CA SER A 764 -10.05 19.34 -20.10
C SER A 764 -10.45 18.96 -18.66
N TYR A 765 -9.54 19.13 -17.69
CA TYR A 765 -9.84 18.97 -16.27
C TYR A 765 -10.87 20.00 -15.79
N ALA A 766 -10.67 21.27 -16.11
CA ALA A 766 -11.60 22.33 -15.77
C ALA A 766 -13.02 22.09 -16.37
N GLU A 767 -13.10 21.62 -17.60
CA GLU A 767 -14.37 21.27 -18.24
C GLU A 767 -15.03 20.05 -17.56
N ALA A 768 -14.25 19.04 -17.17
CA ALA A 768 -14.77 17.90 -16.41
C ALA A 768 -15.33 18.35 -15.04
N GLN A 769 -14.64 19.28 -14.37
CA GLN A 769 -15.10 19.86 -13.11
C GLN A 769 -16.43 20.65 -13.27
N LYS A 770 -16.62 21.33 -14.40
CA LYS A 770 -17.91 21.97 -14.70
C LYS A 770 -19.02 20.95 -14.89
N ARG A 771 -18.73 19.83 -15.52
CA ARG A 771 -19.71 18.74 -15.66
C ARG A 771 -20.06 18.13 -14.31
N VAL A 772 -19.12 18.02 -13.38
CA VAL A 772 -19.36 17.59 -12.01
C VAL A 772 -20.38 18.52 -11.33
N GLU A 773 -20.16 19.82 -11.38
CA GLU A 773 -21.06 20.81 -10.79
C GLU A 773 -22.46 20.75 -11.39
N ALA A 774 -22.57 20.74 -12.73
CA ALA A 774 -23.83 20.65 -13.42
C ALA A 774 -24.63 19.38 -13.07
N THR A 775 -23.94 18.26 -12.97
CA THR A 775 -24.56 16.97 -12.61
C THR A 775 -24.96 16.94 -11.13
N TYR A 776 -24.16 17.52 -10.24
CA TYR A 776 -24.47 17.58 -8.81
C TYR A 776 -25.73 18.39 -8.50
N LYS A 777 -25.98 19.44 -9.28
CA LYS A 777 -27.22 20.25 -9.19
C LYS A 777 -28.49 19.46 -9.55
N ASP A 778 -28.37 18.42 -10.36
CA ASP A 778 -29.43 17.45 -10.60
C ASP A 778 -29.37 16.33 -9.56
N GLU A 779 -30.01 16.54 -8.43
CA GLU A 779 -29.92 15.67 -7.24
C GLU A 779 -30.29 14.22 -7.56
N LYS A 780 -31.31 13.99 -8.40
CA LYS A 780 -31.75 12.66 -8.79
C LYS A 780 -30.69 11.97 -9.66
N ARG A 781 -30.16 12.68 -10.63
CA ARG A 781 -29.09 12.16 -11.50
C ARG A 781 -27.85 11.82 -10.72
N TRP A 782 -27.42 12.71 -9.79
CA TRP A 782 -26.26 12.45 -8.94
C TRP A 782 -26.45 11.24 -8.04
N ALA A 783 -27.61 11.14 -7.37
CA ALA A 783 -27.93 10.00 -6.50
C ALA A 783 -27.92 8.68 -7.27
N LYS A 784 -28.47 8.66 -8.48
CA LYS A 784 -28.43 7.49 -9.37
C LYS A 784 -27.00 7.12 -9.73
N MET A 785 -26.18 8.09 -10.10
CA MET A 785 -24.76 7.89 -10.42
C MET A 785 -23.98 7.32 -9.22
N ALA A 786 -24.20 7.88 -8.04
CA ALA A 786 -23.56 7.45 -6.81
C ALA A 786 -23.94 6.00 -6.45
N LEU A 787 -25.23 5.67 -6.50
CA LEU A 787 -25.71 4.31 -6.24
C LEU A 787 -25.14 3.31 -7.25
N LEU A 788 -25.11 3.66 -8.53
CA LEU A 788 -24.58 2.78 -9.58
C LEU A 788 -23.08 2.54 -9.43
N ASN A 789 -22.32 3.50 -8.92
CA ASN A 789 -20.90 3.27 -8.61
C ASN A 789 -20.74 2.17 -7.55
N THR A 790 -21.51 2.22 -6.48
CA THR A 790 -21.52 1.15 -5.47
C THR A 790 -21.99 -0.17 -6.09
N ALA A 791 -23.09 -0.16 -6.83
CA ALA A 791 -23.67 -1.37 -7.43
C ALA A 791 -22.75 -2.07 -8.44
N CYS A 792 -21.91 -1.32 -9.13
CA CYS A 792 -20.99 -1.83 -10.16
C CYS A 792 -19.59 -2.12 -9.65
N SER A 793 -19.34 -2.01 -8.35
CA SER A 793 -18.00 -2.18 -7.76
C SER A 793 -17.59 -3.64 -7.48
N GLY A 794 -18.45 -4.60 -7.77
CA GLY A 794 -18.26 -6.01 -7.41
C GLY A 794 -16.99 -6.65 -7.97
N LYS A 795 -16.51 -6.24 -9.15
CA LYS A 795 -15.25 -6.72 -9.73
C LYS A 795 -14.04 -6.38 -8.87
N PHE A 796 -14.08 -5.26 -8.14
CA PHE A 796 -12.91 -4.69 -7.47
C PHE A 796 -12.71 -5.21 -6.04
N THR A 797 -13.19 -6.40 -5.74
CA THR A 797 -12.86 -7.11 -4.51
C THR A 797 -11.50 -7.79 -4.60
N SER A 798 -10.73 -7.74 -3.52
CA SER A 798 -9.49 -8.50 -3.41
C SER A 798 -9.74 -10.02 -3.37
N ASP A 799 -10.96 -10.45 -3.03
CA ASP A 799 -11.34 -11.87 -3.08
C ASP A 799 -11.24 -12.41 -4.52
N ARG A 800 -11.73 -11.66 -5.50
CA ARG A 800 -11.58 -12.01 -6.92
C ARG A 800 -10.11 -12.03 -7.33
N THR A 801 -9.37 -11.00 -6.94
CA THR A 801 -7.95 -10.89 -7.28
C THR A 801 -7.18 -12.09 -6.74
N ILE A 802 -7.37 -12.44 -5.48
CA ILE A 802 -6.70 -13.58 -4.85
C ILE A 802 -7.10 -14.90 -5.53
N GLN A 803 -8.38 -15.07 -5.87
CA GLN A 803 -8.80 -16.29 -6.56
C GLN A 803 -8.12 -16.42 -7.92
N GLU A 804 -7.94 -15.33 -8.66
CA GLU A 804 -7.20 -15.33 -9.92
C GLU A 804 -5.70 -15.66 -9.72
N TYR A 805 -5.05 -15.14 -8.68
CA TYR A 805 -3.69 -15.53 -8.31
C TYR A 805 -3.60 -17.03 -8.01
N VAL A 806 -4.56 -17.56 -7.25
CA VAL A 806 -4.60 -18.99 -6.92
C VAL A 806 -4.77 -19.83 -8.16
N ASP A 807 -5.71 -19.49 -9.03
CA ASP A 807 -6.02 -20.27 -10.23
C ASP A 807 -4.87 -20.26 -11.26
N ASP A 808 -4.22 -19.12 -11.45
CA ASP A 808 -3.27 -18.91 -12.54
C ASP A 808 -1.79 -19.01 -12.13
N ILE A 809 -1.47 -18.73 -10.87
CA ILE A 809 -0.07 -18.56 -10.42
C ILE A 809 0.27 -19.47 -9.24
N TRP A 810 -0.49 -19.43 -8.16
CA TRP A 810 -0.11 -20.10 -6.92
C TRP A 810 -0.59 -21.56 -6.82
N HIS A 811 -1.73 -21.87 -7.41
CA HIS A 811 -2.34 -23.23 -7.38
C HIS A 811 -2.46 -23.77 -5.95
N LEU A 812 -3.02 -22.96 -5.05
CA LEU A 812 -3.24 -23.31 -3.65
C LEU A 812 -4.48 -24.20 -3.50
N ASP A 813 -4.46 -25.05 -2.48
CA ASP A 813 -5.59 -25.88 -2.09
C ASP A 813 -6.37 -25.20 -0.95
N LYS A 814 -7.70 -25.25 -1.02
CA LYS A 814 -8.54 -24.80 0.09
C LYS A 814 -8.41 -25.73 1.29
N VAL A 815 -8.33 -25.17 2.47
CA VAL A 815 -8.26 -25.90 3.72
C VAL A 815 -9.58 -25.79 4.47
N ILE A 816 -10.05 -26.88 5.02
CA ILE A 816 -11.23 -26.90 5.85
C ILE A 816 -10.81 -26.80 7.32
N VAL A 817 -11.16 -25.70 7.94
CA VAL A 817 -11.07 -25.53 9.37
C VAL A 817 -12.45 -25.82 9.95
N LYS A 818 -12.55 -26.79 10.82
CA LYS A 818 -13.85 -27.18 11.38
C LYS A 818 -14.34 -26.09 12.35
N LYS A 819 -15.55 -25.62 12.14
CA LYS A 819 -16.28 -24.86 13.16
C LYS A 819 -16.62 -25.78 14.32
N ASN A 820 -16.53 -25.30 15.56
CA ASN A 820 -16.94 -26.04 16.73
C ASN A 820 -18.44 -26.20 16.82
#